data_5333cfe4534dd74a931c212a5fa8a8dd
#
_entry.id   5333cfe4534dd74a931c212a5fa8a8dd
#
_cell.length_a   1.000
_cell.length_b   1.000
_cell.length_c   1.000
_cell.angle_alpha   90.00
_cell.angle_beta   90.00
_cell.angle_gamma   90.00
#
_symmetry.space_group_name_H-M   'P 1'
#
loop_
_entity.id
_entity.type
_entity.pdbx_description
1 polymer ?
#
loop_
_entity_poly.entity_id
_entity_poly.type
_entity_poly.pdbx_seq_one_letter_code
_entity_poly.pdbx_strand_id
1 'polypeptide(L)'
;DVLLKDDTQLLGEVVVTALGMKREEKALGYAVTELKSEELYTNTVNPVASLQGKVAGVEISNSDGGIFGSAKIQIRGASTLGSNNQPIYVVDGVILDNSTQGRDMDGEEIDAIDYGNELKNLNPDDFETVSVLKGAAATALYGSRGLNGAVVITTKGGGKFKGFGVDVTQTLGIDYAYKQPSIQTVYGPGARPGRIGYGENGNTWIPTYYTNAKGEPSLIGASTLGWGLPYDSSVMIEDYDGRKVPYSPIKNNMLDMYQLGFNTNTNVSVRGGNEKTSFYSSVSYKKVNATTPNNTFERYAFLVKGSHKISDRVDVAASVSFANSKPRNAARAVGEYFYQGLTPLYDAKYYRDKYLSEQGGIARSGDTYANVPESSKSYWFNIDNMDYNRKETVVRPILEVNVKIADWVRFKGEGNMNYVYIREENKELGTGVAYEGGNYKLAQQTKEQTTFAGTFTFDKAVKDFNLGGFIRGEYYNNYQTAYSVETDGLIVPGQFFIGNSKRQVKASGKIEGTKRMLSAVFAFNASWKNQLYLDVTGRNDWSSALVYANKNGNYSYFYPSVSGSWLISETFKDKMPSWISFAKIRGSWAQVGNDTGAYTINSGYNVGNLQLIDGSYVYTNSFSSTAISPNLKPERKNAWEVGLDLRFLDNRINLDATYYKENTRDQIMNISTPSISGVSNQLINAGNIQNSGVEIALNTIPFRNKDWEWNLDFTFTKNNNKIIELHPDAAEYIGLRGSTGWGNMRIQSAARVGGPYGVLISDITPKRDDNGNIILKWSDSDRSAYADRSLKNEVIGDMNPDFLGSVSTGLTWKNLSFRMALDMRFGGKVAVYGNRYGTAYGWTESSLKFRDEAHGGMTWTSQYLNADGSQSGSYGVTYHDGMIPQGIFASGTQVTGIDGK
;
A
#
# COMPACT_ATOMS: atom_id res chain seq x y z
N ASP A 1 17.15 53.15 22.74
CA ASP A 1 16.64 51.73 22.68
C ASP A 1 15.18 51.75 22.21
N VAL A 2 15.00 51.55 20.91
CA VAL A 2 13.66 51.29 20.34
C VAL A 2 13.45 49.79 20.51
N LEU A 3 12.67 49.38 21.50
CA LEU A 3 12.07 48.06 21.58
C LEU A 3 11.06 47.92 20.43
N LEU A 4 11.49 47.35 19.34
CA LEU A 4 10.53 46.85 18.35
C LEU A 4 9.75 45.74 19.06
N LYS A 5 8.50 46.00 19.43
CA LYS A 5 7.51 44.97 19.65
C LYS A 5 7.40 44.20 18.36
N ASP A 6 7.66 42.89 18.41
CA ASP A 6 7.24 42.02 17.34
C ASP A 6 5.75 42.28 17.08
N ASP A 7 5.47 42.90 15.95
CA ASP A 7 4.10 43.08 15.45
C ASP A 7 3.66 41.67 15.00
N THR A 8 3.02 40.97 15.91
CA THR A 8 2.30 39.71 15.62
C THR A 8 1.03 39.97 14.82
N GLN A 9 1.11 40.85 13.81
CA GLN A 9 0.16 40.76 12.72
C GLN A 9 0.42 39.38 12.10
N LEU A 10 -0.52 38.47 12.32
CA LEU A 10 -0.70 37.25 11.55
C LEU A 10 -0.61 37.61 10.07
N LEU A 11 0.56 37.58 9.49
CA LEU A 11 0.71 37.43 8.05
C LEU A 11 -0.10 36.17 7.74
N GLY A 12 -1.26 36.36 7.08
CA GLY A 12 -2.24 35.30 6.86
C GLY A 12 -1.52 34.09 6.32
N GLU A 13 -1.54 33.02 7.07
CA GLU A 13 -0.92 31.74 6.67
C GLU A 13 -1.54 31.33 5.33
N VAL A 14 -0.72 31.31 4.29
CA VAL A 14 -1.17 31.07 2.91
C VAL A 14 -0.86 29.63 2.59
N VAL A 15 -1.88 28.85 2.34
CA VAL A 15 -1.75 27.43 1.98
C VAL A 15 -2.00 27.23 0.49
N VAL A 16 -1.38 26.19 -0.07
CA VAL A 16 -1.62 25.77 -1.43
C VAL A 16 -2.85 24.85 -1.48
N THR A 17 -3.83 25.28 -2.25
CA THR A 17 -5.09 24.54 -2.46
C THR A 17 -5.12 23.86 -3.84
N ALA A 18 -6.28 23.35 -4.24
CA ALA A 18 -6.45 22.70 -5.55
C ALA A 18 -6.02 23.63 -6.70
N LEU A 19 -5.50 23.00 -7.77
CA LEU A 19 -4.95 23.67 -8.96
C LEU A 19 -3.74 24.60 -8.67
N GLY A 20 -3.05 24.40 -7.54
CA GLY A 20 -1.89 25.20 -7.14
C GLY A 20 -2.22 26.64 -6.71
N MET A 21 -3.48 26.91 -6.40
CA MET A 21 -3.92 28.26 -5.97
C MET A 21 -3.51 28.51 -4.53
N LYS A 22 -2.92 29.67 -4.28
CA LYS A 22 -2.56 30.14 -2.95
C LYS A 22 -3.74 30.88 -2.32
N ARG A 23 -4.19 30.44 -1.14
CA ARG A 23 -5.32 31.00 -0.41
C ARG A 23 -4.93 31.22 1.06
N GLU A 24 -5.48 32.23 1.69
CA GLU A 24 -5.35 32.40 3.13
C GLU A 24 -6.10 31.27 3.84
N GLU A 25 -5.43 30.56 4.76
CA GLU A 25 -6.03 29.45 5.51
C GLU A 25 -7.30 29.84 6.24
N LYS A 26 -7.35 31.07 6.79
CA LYS A 26 -8.53 31.61 7.47
C LYS A 26 -9.77 31.67 6.57
N ALA A 27 -9.58 31.84 5.25
CA ALA A 27 -10.68 31.97 4.30
C ALA A 27 -11.27 30.61 3.86
N LEU A 28 -10.56 29.47 4.12
CA LEU A 28 -11.01 28.17 3.65
C LEU A 28 -12.19 27.64 4.45
N GLY A 29 -13.24 27.21 3.73
CA GLY A 29 -14.43 26.56 4.29
C GLY A 29 -14.31 25.04 4.48
N TYR A 30 -13.15 24.45 4.20
CA TYR A 30 -12.85 23.01 4.29
C TYR A 30 -11.49 22.75 4.95
N ALA A 31 -11.25 21.50 5.36
CA ALA A 31 -10.01 21.11 6.03
C ALA A 31 -8.85 20.93 5.04
N VAL A 32 -7.72 21.56 5.32
CA VAL A 32 -6.44 21.36 4.63
C VAL A 32 -5.35 21.21 5.69
N THR A 33 -4.44 20.29 5.48
CA THR A 33 -3.22 20.17 6.30
C THR A 33 -2.03 20.43 5.41
N GLU A 34 -1.21 21.42 5.73
CA GLU A 34 0.04 21.72 5.04
C GLU A 34 1.21 21.39 5.94
N LEU A 35 2.20 20.67 5.39
CA LEU A 35 3.46 20.35 6.03
C LEU A 35 4.59 21.04 5.27
N LYS A 36 5.50 21.66 5.99
CA LYS A 36 6.71 22.26 5.42
C LYS A 36 7.80 21.22 5.23
N SER A 37 8.74 21.49 4.34
CA SER A 37 9.86 20.57 4.05
C SER A 37 10.66 20.15 5.29
N GLU A 38 10.76 21.04 6.27
CA GLU A 38 11.48 20.78 7.54
C GLU A 38 10.81 19.71 8.41
N GLU A 39 9.52 19.46 8.19
CA GLU A 39 8.73 18.46 8.89
C GLU A 39 8.76 17.10 8.19
N LEU A 40 9.31 17.03 6.97
CA LEU A 40 9.37 15.80 6.17
C LEU A 40 10.71 15.10 6.38
N TYR A 41 10.68 13.77 6.53
CA TYR A 41 11.91 12.99 6.56
C TYR A 41 12.40 12.75 5.13
N THR A 42 13.65 13.09 4.86
CA THR A 42 14.23 13.01 3.51
C THR A 42 14.92 11.68 3.21
N ASN A 43 15.00 10.78 4.20
CA ASN A 43 15.78 9.53 4.08
C ASN A 43 15.04 8.38 3.38
N THR A 44 13.73 8.48 3.18
CA THR A 44 12.93 7.44 2.52
C THR A 44 13.07 7.48 1.00
N VAL A 45 12.92 6.34 0.33
CA VAL A 45 12.83 6.29 -1.15
C VAL A 45 11.48 6.84 -1.61
N ASN A 46 10.39 6.43 -0.93
CA ASN A 46 9.07 6.97 -1.17
C ASN A 46 8.81 8.15 -0.22
N PRO A 47 8.76 9.40 -0.71
CA PRO A 47 8.64 10.58 0.14
C PRO A 47 7.31 10.67 0.89
N VAL A 48 6.29 9.98 0.41
CA VAL A 48 4.96 10.01 1.04
C VAL A 48 4.92 9.26 2.36
N ALA A 49 5.81 8.28 2.58
CA ALA A 49 5.97 7.64 3.89
C ALA A 49 6.31 8.65 5.00
N SER A 50 6.87 9.81 4.64
CA SER A 50 7.17 10.88 5.61
C SER A 50 5.93 11.59 6.17
N LEU A 51 4.75 11.40 5.59
CA LEU A 51 3.48 11.96 6.07
C LEU A 51 2.87 11.14 7.21
N GLN A 52 3.38 9.93 7.46
CA GLN A 52 2.84 9.02 8.46
C GLN A 52 2.85 9.66 9.86
N GLY A 53 1.71 9.61 10.55
CA GLY A 53 1.54 10.17 11.88
C GLY A 53 1.51 11.71 11.96
N LYS A 54 1.54 12.44 10.81
CA LYS A 54 1.56 13.91 10.80
C LYS A 54 0.26 14.55 10.35
N VAL A 55 -0.59 13.79 9.68
CA VAL A 55 -1.84 14.31 9.12
C VAL A 55 -3.02 13.50 9.65
N ALA A 56 -3.91 14.14 10.40
CA ALA A 56 -5.14 13.51 10.85
C ALA A 56 -6.01 13.08 9.65
N GLY A 57 -6.65 11.91 9.71
CA GLY A 57 -7.47 11.38 8.62
C GLY A 57 -6.71 10.64 7.54
N VAL A 58 -5.39 10.49 7.67
CA VAL A 58 -4.52 9.79 6.71
C VAL A 58 -3.97 8.52 7.31
N GLU A 59 -4.20 7.41 6.65
CA GLU A 59 -3.60 6.11 6.95
C GLU A 59 -2.58 5.76 5.86
N ILE A 60 -1.37 5.36 6.25
CA ILE A 60 -0.31 4.94 5.34
C ILE A 60 0.10 3.52 5.66
N SER A 61 0.04 2.65 4.67
CA SER A 61 0.48 1.26 4.74
C SER A 61 1.57 1.03 3.71
N ASN A 62 2.73 0.59 4.16
CA ASN A 62 3.84 0.23 3.27
C ASN A 62 3.69 -1.23 2.83
N SER A 63 4.07 -1.52 1.58
CA SER A 63 4.17 -2.90 1.10
C SER A 63 5.44 -3.57 1.62
N ASP A 64 5.50 -4.90 1.51
CA ASP A 64 6.70 -5.70 1.78
C ASP A 64 7.67 -5.76 0.60
N GLY A 65 7.45 -4.98 -0.46
CA GLY A 65 8.33 -4.85 -1.63
C GLY A 65 9.72 -4.24 -1.35
N GLY A 66 10.05 -4.03 -0.10
CA GLY A 66 11.36 -3.51 0.33
C GLY A 66 11.46 -1.99 0.24
N ILE A 67 12.70 -1.51 0.01
CA ILE A 67 13.05 -0.09 0.12
C ILE A 67 12.36 0.84 -0.89
N PHE A 68 11.95 0.32 -2.03
CA PHE A 68 11.25 1.08 -3.07
C PHE A 68 9.81 0.60 -3.29
N GLY A 69 9.33 -0.32 -2.45
CA GLY A 69 7.96 -0.81 -2.47
C GLY A 69 6.93 0.32 -2.41
N SER A 70 5.75 0.04 -2.91
CA SER A 70 4.64 0.99 -2.90
C SER A 70 4.17 1.28 -1.47
N ALA A 71 3.70 2.51 -1.27
CA ALA A 71 2.96 2.88 -0.08
C ALA A 71 1.52 3.20 -0.49
N LYS A 72 0.57 2.56 0.19
CA LYS A 72 -0.85 2.87 0.04
C LYS A 72 -1.20 3.99 1.01
N ILE A 73 -1.73 5.08 0.48
CA ILE A 73 -2.35 6.14 1.28
C ILE A 73 -3.86 6.03 1.16
N GLN A 74 -4.51 6.15 2.29
CA GLN A 74 -5.96 6.18 2.37
C GLN A 74 -6.39 7.40 3.20
N ILE A 75 -7.27 8.23 2.62
CA ILE A 75 -7.81 9.41 3.27
C ILE A 75 -9.27 9.13 3.62
N ARG A 76 -9.65 9.20 4.91
CA ARG A 76 -11.02 8.99 5.40
C ARG A 76 -11.63 7.64 5.03
N GLY A 77 -10.79 6.58 4.90
CA GLY A 77 -11.25 5.23 4.63
C GLY A 77 -11.54 4.93 3.15
N ALA A 78 -12.04 3.72 2.86
CA ALA A 78 -12.38 3.32 1.51
C ALA A 78 -13.67 3.99 1.04
N SER A 79 -13.65 4.56 -0.16
CA SER A 79 -14.78 5.28 -0.77
C SER A 79 -15.46 4.51 -1.90
N THR A 80 -14.81 3.52 -2.50
CA THR A 80 -15.32 2.76 -3.65
C THR A 80 -15.01 1.28 -3.54
N LEU A 81 -15.91 0.44 -4.09
CA LEU A 81 -15.77 -1.02 -4.13
C LEU A 81 -14.94 -1.50 -5.31
N GLY A 82 -14.99 -0.81 -6.43
CA GLY A 82 -14.44 -1.30 -7.70
C GLY A 82 -13.16 -0.63 -8.17
N SER A 83 -12.73 0.48 -7.56
CA SER A 83 -11.59 1.27 -8.02
C SER A 83 -10.53 1.50 -6.94
N ASN A 84 -9.42 2.13 -7.33
CA ASN A 84 -8.35 2.50 -6.43
C ASN A 84 -8.84 3.54 -5.39
N ASN A 85 -8.67 3.25 -4.10
CA ASN A 85 -9.05 4.12 -2.99
C ASN A 85 -7.93 5.09 -2.56
N GLN A 86 -6.89 5.27 -3.36
CA GLN A 86 -5.79 6.19 -3.06
C GLN A 86 -6.04 7.61 -3.59
N PRO A 87 -5.51 8.66 -2.92
CA PRO A 87 -5.57 10.02 -3.41
C PRO A 87 -4.72 10.20 -4.67
N ILE A 88 -4.99 11.26 -5.44
CA ILE A 88 -4.06 11.69 -6.48
C ILE A 88 -2.88 12.44 -5.89
N TYR A 89 -1.75 12.36 -6.57
CA TYR A 89 -0.56 13.15 -6.27
C TYR A 89 -0.39 14.23 -7.33
N VAL A 90 -0.14 15.44 -6.89
CA VAL A 90 0.03 16.60 -7.78
C VAL A 90 1.33 17.29 -7.42
N VAL A 91 2.26 17.39 -8.36
CA VAL A 91 3.55 18.08 -8.17
C VAL A 91 3.61 19.29 -9.09
N ASP A 92 3.64 20.49 -8.52
CA ASP A 92 3.60 21.76 -9.27
C ASP A 92 2.49 21.80 -10.35
N GLY A 93 1.30 21.22 -10.05
CA GLY A 93 0.18 21.16 -10.99
C GLY A 93 0.16 19.93 -11.91
N VAL A 94 1.22 19.13 -11.96
CA VAL A 94 1.29 17.87 -12.73
C VAL A 94 0.72 16.73 -11.91
N ILE A 95 -0.30 16.05 -12.42
CA ILE A 95 -0.88 14.86 -11.76
C ILE A 95 -0.01 13.66 -12.10
N LEU A 96 0.35 12.87 -11.07
CA LEU A 96 1.16 11.66 -11.20
C LEU A 96 0.27 10.41 -11.16
N ASP A 97 0.74 9.37 -11.83
CA ASP A 97 0.19 8.02 -11.70
C ASP A 97 0.63 7.39 -10.37
N ASN A 98 -0.33 7.07 -9.51
CA ASN A 98 -0.07 6.43 -8.23
C ASN A 98 -0.31 4.92 -8.23
N SER A 99 -0.55 4.32 -9.39
CA SER A 99 -0.70 2.88 -9.50
C SER A 99 0.58 2.16 -9.09
N THR A 100 0.44 1.09 -8.34
CA THR A 100 1.54 0.18 -8.03
C THR A 100 2.03 -0.47 -9.31
N GLN A 101 3.35 -0.45 -9.49
CA GLN A 101 3.99 -1.04 -10.65
C GLN A 101 4.73 -2.30 -10.23
N GLY A 102 4.36 -3.42 -10.81
CA GLY A 102 4.96 -4.67 -10.44
C GLY A 102 4.63 -5.77 -11.43
N ARG A 103 5.11 -6.96 -11.13
CA ARG A 103 4.82 -8.21 -11.83
C ARG A 103 3.93 -9.05 -10.91
N ASP A 104 2.91 -9.68 -11.51
CA ASP A 104 2.02 -10.63 -10.83
C ASP A 104 1.28 -10.04 -9.59
N MET A 105 1.03 -8.72 -9.61
CA MET A 105 0.37 -7.98 -8.53
C MET A 105 -1.12 -8.27 -8.39
N ASP A 106 -1.73 -8.92 -9.37
CA ASP A 106 -3.17 -9.23 -9.39
C ASP A 106 -3.48 -10.65 -8.87
N GLY A 107 -2.45 -11.46 -8.62
CA GLY A 107 -2.55 -12.85 -8.21
C GLY A 107 -2.28 -13.09 -6.74
N GLU A 108 -2.43 -14.33 -6.36
CA GLU A 108 -2.08 -14.87 -5.03
C GLU A 108 -0.61 -15.33 -5.00
N GLU A 109 0.18 -14.89 -5.97
CA GLU A 109 1.52 -15.42 -6.17
C GLU A 109 2.52 -14.80 -5.19
N ILE A 110 3.24 -15.69 -4.56
CA ILE A 110 4.30 -15.48 -3.60
C ILE A 110 5.47 -14.69 -4.21
N ASP A 111 5.63 -14.79 -5.51
CA ASP A 111 6.69 -14.17 -6.29
C ASP A 111 6.30 -12.80 -6.88
N ALA A 112 5.22 -12.19 -6.39
CA ALA A 112 4.83 -10.84 -6.79
C ALA A 112 5.97 -9.84 -6.53
N ILE A 113 6.29 -9.05 -7.54
CA ILE A 113 7.35 -8.05 -7.49
C ILE A 113 6.74 -6.65 -7.46
N ASP A 114 6.97 -5.91 -6.39
CA ASP A 114 6.55 -4.53 -6.23
C ASP A 114 7.72 -3.57 -6.50
N TYR A 115 7.66 -2.84 -7.62
CA TYR A 115 8.63 -1.78 -7.96
C TYR A 115 8.19 -0.39 -7.48
N GLY A 116 7.16 -0.30 -6.64
CA GLY A 116 6.62 0.97 -6.16
C GLY A 116 5.80 1.72 -7.20
N ASN A 117 5.53 2.99 -6.91
CA ASN A 117 4.83 3.92 -7.78
C ASN A 117 5.75 5.06 -8.23
N GLU A 118 5.24 6.03 -9.00
CA GLU A 118 6.02 7.14 -9.52
C GLU A 118 6.63 8.06 -8.44
N LEU A 119 6.13 8.02 -7.20
CA LEU A 119 6.61 8.89 -6.12
C LEU A 119 8.08 8.63 -5.75
N LYS A 120 8.60 7.41 -5.97
CA LYS A 120 10.02 7.10 -5.77
C LYS A 120 10.95 7.92 -6.65
N ASN A 121 10.43 8.50 -7.76
CA ASN A 121 11.17 9.33 -8.69
C ASN A 121 11.28 10.80 -8.24
N LEU A 122 10.62 11.19 -7.14
CA LEU A 122 10.67 12.52 -6.58
C LEU A 122 11.84 12.68 -5.61
N ASN A 123 12.46 13.86 -5.62
CA ASN A 123 13.47 14.22 -4.63
C ASN A 123 12.82 15.04 -3.50
N PRO A 124 12.72 14.50 -2.27
CA PRO A 124 12.09 15.22 -1.15
C PRO A 124 12.81 16.52 -0.76
N ASP A 125 14.11 16.63 -1.03
CA ASP A 125 14.90 17.85 -0.74
C ASP A 125 14.46 19.05 -1.59
N ASP A 126 13.76 18.81 -2.71
CA ASP A 126 13.19 19.86 -3.56
C ASP A 126 11.80 20.33 -3.08
N PHE A 127 11.19 19.69 -2.10
CA PHE A 127 9.86 20.08 -1.63
C PHE A 127 9.93 21.38 -0.80
N GLU A 128 9.00 22.29 -1.04
CA GLU A 128 8.74 23.46 -0.22
C GLU A 128 7.61 23.16 0.78
N THR A 129 6.47 22.68 0.25
CA THR A 129 5.32 22.27 1.06
C THR A 129 4.65 21.03 0.49
N VAL A 130 3.97 20.29 1.38
CA VAL A 130 3.05 19.21 1.04
C VAL A 130 1.70 19.48 1.67
N SER A 131 0.69 19.73 0.86
CA SER A 131 -0.68 19.99 1.30
C SER A 131 -1.56 18.77 1.06
N VAL A 132 -2.26 18.30 2.10
CA VAL A 132 -3.19 17.18 1.99
C VAL A 132 -4.62 17.71 1.96
N LEU A 133 -5.29 17.52 0.83
CA LEU A 133 -6.68 17.91 0.58
C LEU A 133 -7.58 16.70 0.83
N LYS A 134 -8.34 16.71 1.92
CA LYS A 134 -9.05 15.52 2.42
C LYS A 134 -10.51 15.45 1.96
N GLY A 135 -11.21 16.57 2.03
CA GLY A 135 -12.65 16.64 1.74
C GLY A 135 -12.97 16.80 0.27
N ALA A 136 -14.17 16.39 -0.13
CA ALA A 136 -14.67 16.54 -1.50
C ALA A 136 -14.68 18.00 -1.97
N ALA A 137 -14.98 18.95 -1.09
CA ALA A 137 -14.94 20.38 -1.42
C ALA A 137 -13.54 20.86 -1.77
N ALA A 138 -12.52 20.34 -1.09
CA ALA A 138 -11.12 20.64 -1.38
C ALA A 138 -10.66 20.07 -2.74
N THR A 139 -11.24 18.96 -3.18
CA THR A 139 -10.81 18.22 -4.37
C THR A 139 -11.74 18.34 -5.57
N ALA A 140 -12.91 18.97 -5.43
CA ALA A 140 -13.88 19.15 -6.50
C ALA A 140 -13.28 19.76 -7.78
N LEU A 141 -12.29 20.65 -7.63
CA LEU A 141 -11.57 21.27 -8.74
C LEU A 141 -10.71 20.31 -9.56
N TYR A 142 -10.31 19.14 -9.01
CA TYR A 142 -9.64 18.07 -9.74
C TYR A 142 -10.59 17.10 -10.46
N GLY A 143 -11.91 17.28 -10.26
CA GLY A 143 -12.98 16.50 -10.89
C GLY A 143 -12.93 15.04 -10.51
N SER A 144 -13.19 14.14 -11.49
CA SER A 144 -13.24 12.70 -11.30
C SER A 144 -11.96 12.09 -10.70
N ARG A 145 -10.82 12.71 -10.92
CA ARG A 145 -9.55 12.26 -10.40
C ARG A 145 -9.39 12.49 -8.89
N GLY A 146 -10.10 13.49 -8.33
CA GLY A 146 -10.01 13.88 -6.92
C GLY A 146 -10.96 13.19 -5.94
N LEU A 147 -11.66 12.11 -6.34
CA LEU A 147 -12.65 11.42 -5.51
C LEU A 147 -12.13 11.02 -4.12
N ASN A 148 -10.90 10.54 -4.05
CA ASN A 148 -10.27 9.99 -2.84
C ASN A 148 -9.33 10.97 -2.13
N GLY A 149 -9.40 12.26 -2.47
CA GLY A 149 -8.48 13.26 -1.92
C GLY A 149 -7.32 13.58 -2.87
N ALA A 150 -6.47 14.51 -2.44
CA ALA A 150 -5.26 14.87 -3.18
C ALA A 150 -4.11 15.22 -2.23
N VAL A 151 -2.90 14.82 -2.61
CA VAL A 151 -1.64 15.23 -1.98
C VAL A 151 -0.94 16.16 -2.96
N VAL A 152 -0.88 17.44 -2.62
CA VAL A 152 -0.34 18.50 -3.47
C VAL A 152 1.04 18.87 -2.97
N ILE A 153 2.05 18.65 -3.80
CA ILE A 153 3.46 18.92 -3.52
C ILE A 153 3.88 20.16 -4.29
N THR A 154 4.38 21.16 -3.59
CA THR A 154 4.98 22.34 -4.19
C THR A 154 6.48 22.25 -4.06
N THR A 155 7.21 22.41 -5.16
CA THR A 155 8.68 22.41 -5.14
C THR A 155 9.23 23.80 -4.87
N LYS A 156 10.46 23.84 -4.31
CA LYS A 156 11.21 25.05 -4.02
C LYS A 156 11.38 25.93 -5.28
N GLY A 157 11.38 27.21 -5.09
CA GLY A 157 11.61 28.21 -6.14
C GLY A 157 12.69 29.21 -5.76
N GLY A 158 13.08 30.07 -6.71
CA GLY A 158 14.07 31.12 -6.44
C GLY A 158 13.58 32.19 -5.46
N GLY A 159 12.24 32.34 -5.29
CA GLY A 159 11.66 33.34 -4.42
C GLY A 159 12.10 34.77 -4.75
N LYS A 160 11.91 35.69 -3.80
CA LYS A 160 12.46 37.07 -3.88
C LYS A 160 13.85 37.18 -3.24
N PHE A 161 14.65 36.11 -3.30
CA PHE A 161 15.98 36.10 -2.75
C PHE A 161 16.89 37.00 -3.57
N LYS A 162 17.36 38.09 -2.95
CA LYS A 162 18.36 38.98 -3.57
C LYS A 162 19.73 38.34 -3.42
N GLY A 163 20.36 37.97 -4.55
CA GLY A 163 21.66 37.34 -4.56
C GLY A 163 21.66 35.89 -5.00
N PHE A 164 22.61 35.13 -4.51
CA PHE A 164 22.91 33.77 -4.88
C PHE A 164 23.07 32.91 -3.62
N GLY A 165 22.32 31.84 -3.49
CA GLY A 165 22.39 30.90 -2.37
C GLY A 165 22.68 29.49 -2.87
N VAL A 166 23.54 28.78 -2.15
CA VAL A 166 23.86 27.37 -2.39
C VAL A 166 23.55 26.59 -1.13
N ASP A 167 22.75 25.56 -1.26
CA ASP A 167 22.45 24.62 -0.17
C ASP A 167 23.00 23.24 -0.55
N VAL A 168 23.70 22.60 0.35
CA VAL A 168 24.21 21.24 0.20
C VAL A 168 23.66 20.40 1.34
N THR A 169 22.94 19.33 0.98
CA THR A 169 22.36 18.39 1.94
C THR A 169 22.98 17.02 1.72
N GLN A 170 23.50 16.41 2.77
CA GLN A 170 23.99 15.04 2.76
C GLN A 170 23.25 14.25 3.85
N THR A 171 22.54 13.20 3.43
CA THR A 171 21.84 12.29 4.34
C THR A 171 22.50 10.91 4.27
N LEU A 172 22.79 10.34 5.41
CA LEU A 172 23.32 8.98 5.56
C LEU A 172 22.38 8.20 6.46
N GLY A 173 22.14 6.93 6.14
CA GLY A 173 21.32 6.06 6.93
C GLY A 173 21.82 4.62 6.94
N ILE A 174 21.57 3.95 8.04
CA ILE A 174 21.85 2.54 8.24
C ILE A 174 20.54 1.86 8.61
N ASP A 175 20.21 0.79 7.91
CA ASP A 175 19.00 0.01 8.10
C ASP A 175 19.38 -1.41 8.55
N TYR A 176 18.66 -1.96 9.53
CA TYR A 176 18.84 -3.34 9.97
C TYR A 176 17.53 -4.00 10.35
N ALA A 177 17.43 -5.30 10.11
CA ALA A 177 16.32 -6.11 10.57
C ALA A 177 16.48 -6.37 12.08
N TYR A 178 15.53 -5.94 12.90
CA TYR A 178 15.65 -6.00 14.36
C TYR A 178 14.68 -6.96 15.03
N LYS A 179 13.69 -7.49 14.30
CA LYS A 179 12.65 -8.34 14.86
C LYS A 179 12.23 -9.42 13.86
N GLN A 180 12.09 -10.63 14.33
CA GLN A 180 11.48 -11.74 13.61
C GLN A 180 10.19 -12.19 14.30
N PRO A 181 9.30 -12.94 13.64
CA PRO A 181 8.16 -13.58 14.29
C PRO A 181 8.62 -14.48 15.45
N SER A 182 7.77 -14.61 16.48
CA SER A 182 8.05 -15.48 17.62
C SER A 182 8.05 -16.94 17.18
N ILE A 183 9.25 -17.54 17.17
CA ILE A 183 9.48 -18.93 16.83
C ILE A 183 9.63 -19.72 18.13
N GLN A 184 8.99 -20.89 18.21
CA GLN A 184 9.12 -21.74 19.37
C GLN A 184 10.54 -22.36 19.44
N THR A 185 11.07 -22.49 20.64
CA THR A 185 12.41 -23.02 20.93
C THR A 185 12.37 -24.24 21.87
N VAL A 186 11.23 -24.92 21.94
CA VAL A 186 11.02 -26.07 22.84
C VAL A 186 11.18 -27.39 22.11
N TYR A 187 10.62 -27.48 20.90
CA TYR A 187 10.61 -28.71 20.11
C TYR A 187 11.35 -28.56 18.79
N GLY A 188 12.09 -29.57 18.40
CA GLY A 188 12.85 -29.61 17.15
C GLY A 188 12.09 -30.26 15.99
N PRO A 189 12.84 -30.56 14.90
CA PRO A 189 12.26 -31.13 13.70
C PRO A 189 11.67 -32.52 13.95
N GLY A 190 10.52 -32.79 13.37
CA GLY A 190 9.82 -34.06 13.44
C GLY A 190 8.54 -34.02 12.62
N ALA A 191 8.11 -35.16 12.10
CA ALA A 191 6.84 -35.23 11.39
C ALA A 191 5.69 -34.88 12.34
N ARG A 192 4.69 -34.20 11.84
CA ARG A 192 3.43 -34.03 12.55
C ARG A 192 2.92 -35.44 12.86
N PRO A 193 2.63 -35.75 14.14
CA PRO A 193 1.90 -36.96 14.47
C PRO A 193 0.44 -36.72 14.03
N GLY A 194 0.25 -36.59 12.80
CA GLY A 194 -1.01 -36.38 12.23
C GLY A 194 -1.47 -37.61 11.52
N ARG A 195 -2.40 -38.19 12.01
CA ARG A 195 -2.87 -39.56 11.88
C ARG A 195 -2.02 -40.46 12.77
N ILE A 196 -2.56 -40.80 13.87
CA ILE A 196 -2.17 -41.99 14.57
C ILE A 196 -2.30 -43.08 13.53
N GLY A 197 -1.27 -43.25 12.71
CA GLY A 197 -1.12 -44.40 11.87
C GLY A 197 -0.91 -45.54 12.85
N TYR A 198 -1.95 -46.29 13.13
CA TYR A 198 -1.73 -47.60 13.72
C TYR A 198 -0.82 -48.32 12.73
N GLY A 199 0.45 -48.42 13.07
CA GLY A 199 1.26 -49.45 12.48
C GLY A 199 0.48 -50.74 12.61
N GLU A 200 0.54 -51.62 11.65
CA GLU A 200 -0.17 -52.91 11.62
C GLU A 200 -0.09 -53.75 12.92
N ASN A 201 0.73 -53.32 13.87
CA ASN A 201 1.00 -53.96 15.15
C ASN A 201 0.62 -53.20 16.42
N GLY A 202 -0.20 -52.14 16.31
CA GLY A 202 -0.70 -51.41 17.49
C GLY A 202 0.37 -50.65 18.29
N ASN A 203 1.55 -50.43 17.74
CA ASN A 203 2.64 -49.74 18.42
C ASN A 203 2.44 -48.23 18.35
N THR A 204 2.45 -47.64 19.53
CA THR A 204 2.51 -46.21 19.76
C THR A 204 3.71 -45.58 19.07
N TRP A 205 3.47 -44.56 18.23
CA TRP A 205 4.54 -43.77 17.64
C TRP A 205 5.14 -42.89 18.76
N ILE A 206 6.40 -43.22 19.12
CA ILE A 206 7.19 -42.36 20.00
C ILE A 206 8.04 -41.47 19.10
N PRO A 207 8.00 -40.14 19.25
CA PRO A 207 8.91 -39.28 18.50
C PRO A 207 10.34 -39.72 18.74
N THR A 208 11.07 -39.96 17.65
CA THR A 208 12.48 -40.33 17.70
C THR A 208 13.27 -39.36 16.84
N TYR A 209 14.58 -39.24 17.12
CA TYR A 209 15.43 -38.53 16.18
C TYR A 209 15.41 -39.24 14.83
N TYR A 210 15.39 -38.42 13.75
CA TYR A 210 15.77 -38.98 12.47
C TYR A 210 17.20 -39.45 12.55
N THR A 211 17.50 -40.59 11.92
CA THR A 211 18.81 -41.20 11.97
C THR A 211 19.37 -41.41 10.58
N ASN A 212 20.69 -41.23 10.43
CA ASN A 212 21.42 -41.63 9.22
C ASN A 212 21.52 -43.13 9.08
N ALA A 213 22.17 -43.63 8.01
CA ALA A 213 22.38 -45.06 7.76
C ALA A 213 23.17 -45.80 8.87
N LYS A 214 23.86 -45.06 9.74
CA LYS A 214 24.60 -45.59 10.90
C LYS A 214 23.76 -45.62 12.18
N GLY A 215 22.51 -45.17 12.13
CA GLY A 215 21.65 -45.07 13.32
C GLY A 215 21.94 -43.87 14.21
N GLU A 216 22.73 -42.88 13.74
CA GLU A 216 23.04 -41.66 14.49
C GLU A 216 22.02 -40.56 14.19
N PRO A 217 21.67 -39.69 15.18
CA PRO A 217 20.77 -38.55 14.95
C PRO A 217 21.23 -37.66 13.79
N SER A 218 20.32 -37.35 12.85
CA SER A 218 20.63 -36.61 11.61
C SER A 218 19.47 -35.72 11.17
N LEU A 219 19.79 -34.57 10.61
CA LEU A 219 18.84 -33.70 9.90
C LEU A 219 18.65 -34.11 8.43
N ILE A 220 19.54 -34.98 7.91
CA ILE A 220 19.45 -35.47 6.54
C ILE A 220 18.21 -36.37 6.43
N GLY A 221 17.28 -35.99 5.54
CA GLY A 221 16.02 -36.70 5.38
C GLY A 221 14.99 -36.43 6.50
N ALA A 222 15.34 -35.63 7.50
CA ALA A 222 14.42 -35.25 8.55
C ALA A 222 13.25 -34.38 7.99
N SER A 223 12.08 -34.53 8.64
CA SER A 223 10.99 -33.65 8.38
C SER A 223 11.37 -32.21 8.73
N THR A 224 10.96 -31.26 7.90
CA THR A 224 11.09 -29.82 8.18
C THR A 224 10.04 -29.27 9.15
N LEU A 225 9.11 -30.12 9.61
CA LEU A 225 8.07 -29.74 10.57
C LEU A 225 8.61 -29.75 12.00
N GLY A 226 8.12 -28.88 12.84
CA GLY A 226 8.56 -28.70 14.25
C GLY A 226 7.81 -29.56 15.26
N TRP A 227 7.43 -30.78 14.90
CA TRP A 227 6.65 -31.68 15.77
C TRP A 227 7.48 -32.82 16.37
N GLY A 228 8.79 -32.63 16.45
CA GLY A 228 9.73 -33.66 16.96
C GLY A 228 9.94 -33.61 18.47
N LEU A 229 11.09 -34.12 18.90
CA LEU A 229 11.51 -34.16 20.29
C LEU A 229 11.82 -32.79 20.86
N PRO A 230 11.72 -32.58 22.16
CA PRO A 230 12.25 -31.39 22.82
C PRO A 230 13.75 -31.23 22.50
N TYR A 231 14.17 -29.97 22.38
CA TYR A 231 15.60 -29.68 22.21
C TYR A 231 16.42 -30.09 23.41
N ASP A 232 17.58 -30.70 23.13
CA ASP A 232 18.59 -31.08 24.12
C ASP A 232 19.97 -30.78 23.55
N SER A 233 20.62 -29.75 24.02
CA SER A 233 21.95 -29.32 23.56
C SER A 233 23.07 -30.32 23.86
N SER A 234 22.85 -31.33 24.71
CA SER A 234 23.81 -32.40 24.96
C SER A 234 23.85 -33.45 23.85
N VAL A 235 22.80 -33.51 23.04
CA VAL A 235 22.69 -34.39 21.89
C VAL A 235 23.32 -33.78 20.67
N MET A 236 24.30 -34.47 20.07
CA MET A 236 24.92 -34.04 18.81
C MET A 236 24.19 -34.69 17.65
N ILE A 237 23.73 -33.86 16.70
CA ILE A 237 23.00 -34.28 15.52
C ILE A 237 23.83 -33.97 14.25
N GLU A 238 23.76 -34.84 13.24
CA GLU A 238 24.34 -34.60 11.93
C GLU A 238 23.54 -33.55 11.18
N ASP A 239 24.22 -32.47 10.75
CA ASP A 239 23.66 -31.38 9.98
C ASP A 239 23.54 -31.77 8.49
N TYR A 240 22.92 -30.89 7.67
CA TYR A 240 22.65 -31.16 6.24
C TYR A 240 23.89 -31.42 5.38
N ASP A 241 25.08 -31.04 5.84
CA ASP A 241 26.36 -31.28 5.15
C ASP A 241 27.26 -32.31 5.85
N GLY A 242 26.71 -33.04 6.83
CA GLY A 242 27.42 -34.11 7.54
C GLY A 242 28.19 -33.69 8.78
N ARG A 243 28.30 -32.40 9.09
CA ARG A 243 28.93 -31.90 10.33
C ARG A 243 28.06 -32.22 11.56
N LYS A 244 28.68 -32.38 12.70
CA LYS A 244 27.95 -32.57 13.97
C LYS A 244 27.69 -31.22 14.65
N VAL A 245 26.43 -30.94 14.96
CA VAL A 245 25.97 -29.76 15.66
C VAL A 245 25.11 -30.09 16.86
N PRO A 246 25.04 -29.25 17.90
CA PRO A 246 24.13 -29.49 19.03
C PRO A 246 22.66 -29.47 18.58
N TYR A 247 21.84 -30.35 19.14
CA TYR A 247 20.38 -30.31 18.94
C TYR A 247 19.78 -29.18 19.75
N SER A 248 19.96 -27.93 19.26
CA SER A 248 19.60 -26.71 19.93
C SER A 248 19.16 -25.64 18.92
N PRO A 249 18.09 -24.87 19.20
CA PRO A 249 17.59 -23.85 18.25
C PRO A 249 18.54 -22.67 18.14
N ILE A 250 18.67 -22.13 16.93
CA ILE A 250 19.39 -20.88 16.65
C ILE A 250 18.41 -19.71 16.81
N LYS A 251 18.65 -18.80 17.75
CA LYS A 251 17.69 -17.78 18.16
C LYS A 251 17.28 -16.81 17.05
N ASN A 252 18.18 -16.39 16.21
CA ASN A 252 17.95 -15.30 15.25
C ASN A 252 18.15 -15.75 13.80
N ASN A 253 17.96 -17.04 13.54
CA ASN A 253 18.27 -17.64 12.24
C ASN A 253 17.54 -16.99 11.05
N MET A 254 16.31 -16.49 11.26
CA MET A 254 15.59 -15.74 10.23
C MET A 254 16.17 -14.34 10.02
N LEU A 255 16.57 -13.66 11.10
CA LEU A 255 17.23 -12.34 10.99
C LEU A 255 18.60 -12.45 10.32
N ASP A 256 19.27 -13.60 10.46
CA ASP A 256 20.57 -13.87 9.86
C ASP A 256 20.51 -14.02 8.32
N MET A 257 19.31 -14.11 7.74
CA MET A 257 19.11 -14.04 6.28
C MET A 257 19.16 -12.61 5.73
N TYR A 258 19.16 -11.59 6.58
CA TYR A 258 19.28 -10.19 6.21
C TYR A 258 20.70 -9.67 6.41
N GLN A 259 21.01 -8.59 5.71
CA GLN A 259 22.27 -7.85 5.84
C GLN A 259 22.03 -6.46 6.44
N LEU A 260 23.12 -5.78 6.80
CA LEU A 260 23.07 -4.37 7.12
C LEU A 260 22.82 -3.56 5.85
N GLY A 261 21.76 -2.78 5.84
CA GLY A 261 21.43 -1.86 4.76
C GLY A 261 22.16 -0.52 4.94
N PHE A 262 22.48 0.13 3.83
CA PHE A 262 23.10 1.45 3.83
C PHE A 262 22.44 2.33 2.78
N ASN A 263 22.11 3.56 3.17
CA ASN A 263 21.54 4.52 2.24
C ASN A 263 22.24 5.89 2.32
N THR A 264 22.32 6.55 1.19
CA THR A 264 22.88 7.89 1.07
C THR A 264 22.05 8.72 0.11
N ASN A 265 21.88 10.01 0.43
CA ASN A 265 21.29 10.99 -0.45
C ASN A 265 22.13 12.29 -0.39
N THR A 266 22.65 12.68 -1.53
CA THR A 266 23.39 13.94 -1.71
C THR A 266 22.55 14.86 -2.56
N ASN A 267 22.26 16.06 -2.09
CA ASN A 267 21.53 17.07 -2.83
C ASN A 267 22.32 18.39 -2.83
N VAL A 268 22.47 18.98 -3.98
CA VAL A 268 23.05 20.32 -4.13
C VAL A 268 22.02 21.17 -4.85
N SER A 269 21.63 22.26 -4.23
CA SER A 269 20.71 23.21 -4.85
C SER A 269 21.26 24.62 -4.87
N VAL A 270 20.87 25.35 -5.88
CA VAL A 270 21.26 26.72 -6.14
C VAL A 270 20.01 27.53 -6.37
N ARG A 271 19.89 28.66 -5.68
CA ARG A 271 18.78 29.59 -5.87
C ARG A 271 19.28 31.01 -5.99
N GLY A 272 18.58 31.82 -6.76
CA GLY A 272 18.94 33.22 -6.90
C GLY A 272 17.86 34.01 -7.59
N GLY A 273 18.04 35.31 -7.61
CA GLY A 273 17.11 36.14 -8.32
C GLY A 273 17.26 37.63 -8.00
N ASN A 274 16.37 38.40 -8.62
CA ASN A 274 16.17 39.80 -8.41
C ASN A 274 14.66 40.12 -8.50
N GLU A 275 14.28 41.38 -8.59
CA GLU A 275 12.88 41.80 -8.67
C GLU A 275 12.14 41.31 -9.93
N LYS A 276 12.88 40.99 -11.00
CA LYS A 276 12.31 40.57 -12.30
C LYS A 276 12.50 39.09 -12.60
N THR A 277 13.59 38.50 -12.10
CA THR A 277 13.95 37.12 -12.43
C THR A 277 14.23 36.33 -11.18
N SER A 278 13.72 35.11 -11.12
CA SER A 278 14.09 34.17 -10.09
C SER A 278 14.41 32.81 -10.69
N PHE A 279 15.34 32.06 -10.08
CA PHE A 279 15.67 30.72 -10.50
C PHE A 279 15.99 29.82 -9.31
N TYR A 280 15.72 28.54 -9.50
CA TYR A 280 16.10 27.45 -8.61
C TYR A 280 16.61 26.30 -9.47
N SER A 281 17.68 25.66 -9.06
CA SER A 281 18.19 24.45 -9.69
C SER A 281 18.73 23.51 -8.64
N SER A 282 18.46 22.22 -8.77
CA SER A 282 19.00 21.18 -7.88
C SER A 282 19.49 19.98 -8.68
N VAL A 283 20.48 19.29 -8.10
CA VAL A 283 20.96 17.99 -8.55
C VAL A 283 21.02 17.07 -7.33
N SER A 284 20.44 15.90 -7.41
CA SER A 284 20.52 14.91 -6.34
C SER A 284 20.94 13.53 -6.84
N TYR A 285 21.67 12.83 -5.97
CA TYR A 285 22.00 11.42 -6.14
C TYR A 285 21.64 10.65 -4.87
N LYS A 286 20.79 9.63 -5.03
CA LYS A 286 20.40 8.71 -3.97
C LYS A 286 20.85 7.30 -4.31
N LYS A 287 21.48 6.62 -3.34
CA LYS A 287 21.82 5.21 -3.43
C LYS A 287 21.39 4.50 -2.17
N VAL A 288 20.74 3.35 -2.33
CA VAL A 288 20.30 2.49 -1.22
C VAL A 288 20.69 1.05 -1.51
N ASN A 289 21.35 0.43 -0.57
CA ASN A 289 21.51 -1.02 -0.47
C ASN A 289 20.60 -1.49 0.67
N ALA A 290 19.66 -2.37 0.36
CA ALA A 290 18.66 -2.82 1.32
C ALA A 290 19.19 -3.84 2.34
N THR A 291 18.34 -4.15 3.32
CA THR A 291 18.59 -5.26 4.25
C THR A 291 18.48 -6.63 3.57
N THR A 292 17.69 -6.76 2.51
CA THR A 292 17.71 -7.96 1.67
C THR A 292 18.91 -7.88 0.72
N PRO A 293 19.77 -8.91 0.64
CA PRO A 293 20.91 -8.92 -0.26
C PRO A 293 20.50 -8.70 -1.72
N ASN A 294 21.35 -8.01 -2.49
CA ASN A 294 21.15 -7.66 -3.91
C ASN A 294 19.93 -6.80 -4.24
N ASN A 295 19.15 -6.38 -3.23
CA ASN A 295 18.10 -5.40 -3.41
C ASN A 295 18.69 -4.00 -3.33
N THR A 296 18.67 -3.25 -4.43
CA THR A 296 19.31 -1.94 -4.51
C THR A 296 18.45 -0.91 -5.22
N PHE A 297 18.68 0.36 -4.91
CA PHE A 297 18.03 1.48 -5.58
C PHE A 297 19.02 2.60 -5.83
N GLU A 298 19.01 3.14 -7.04
CA GLU A 298 19.77 4.34 -7.43
C GLU A 298 18.82 5.35 -8.09
N ARG A 299 19.01 6.63 -7.80
CA ARG A 299 18.27 7.71 -8.43
C ARG A 299 19.17 8.92 -8.66
N TYR A 300 19.16 9.43 -9.88
CA TYR A 300 19.62 10.75 -10.24
C TYR A 300 18.41 11.64 -10.49
N ALA A 301 18.33 12.79 -9.87
CA ALA A 301 17.26 13.75 -10.12
C ALA A 301 17.83 15.15 -10.34
N PHE A 302 17.15 15.88 -11.20
CA PHE A 302 17.51 17.24 -11.57
C PHE A 302 16.24 18.08 -11.68
N LEU A 303 16.24 19.27 -11.10
CA LEU A 303 15.16 20.24 -11.22
C LEU A 303 15.73 21.59 -11.61
N VAL A 304 15.15 22.20 -12.64
CA VAL A 304 15.36 23.61 -12.96
C VAL A 304 14.01 24.31 -13.00
N LYS A 305 13.92 25.44 -12.33
CA LYS A 305 12.72 26.26 -12.27
C LYS A 305 13.11 27.72 -12.37
N GLY A 306 12.50 28.43 -13.29
CA GLY A 306 12.76 29.85 -13.48
C GLY A 306 11.49 30.65 -13.73
N SER A 307 11.50 31.92 -13.34
CA SER A 307 10.46 32.87 -13.71
C SER A 307 11.06 34.21 -14.10
N HIS A 308 10.43 34.89 -15.05
CA HIS A 308 10.88 36.18 -15.52
C HIS A 308 9.71 37.10 -15.84
N LYS A 309 9.76 38.31 -15.30
CA LYS A 309 8.83 39.38 -15.66
C LYS A 309 9.28 40.07 -16.95
N ILE A 310 8.63 39.73 -18.05
CA ILE A 310 8.88 40.36 -19.34
C ILE A 310 8.46 41.85 -19.33
N SER A 311 7.36 42.14 -18.68
CA SER A 311 6.84 43.48 -18.48
C SER A 311 5.99 43.55 -17.20
N ASP A 312 5.48 44.71 -16.84
CA ASP A 312 4.56 44.86 -15.70
C ASP A 312 3.22 44.11 -15.88
N ARG A 313 2.95 43.66 -17.12
CA ARG A 313 1.74 42.90 -17.46
C ARG A 313 1.95 41.48 -17.81
N VAL A 314 3.17 41.04 -18.12
CA VAL A 314 3.45 39.70 -18.60
C VAL A 314 4.61 39.09 -17.83
N ASP A 315 4.39 37.96 -17.22
CA ASP A 315 5.41 37.10 -16.62
C ASP A 315 5.31 35.68 -17.17
N VAL A 316 6.46 35.03 -17.28
CA VAL A 316 6.60 33.66 -17.74
C VAL A 316 7.34 32.88 -16.69
N ALA A 317 6.85 31.65 -16.40
CA ALA A 317 7.55 30.68 -15.57
C ALA A 317 7.69 29.37 -16.33
N ALA A 318 8.84 28.75 -16.19
CA ALA A 318 9.11 27.44 -16.75
C ALA A 318 9.85 26.57 -15.74
N SER A 319 9.55 25.28 -15.76
CA SER A 319 10.29 24.30 -14.99
C SER A 319 10.45 23.00 -15.76
N VAL A 320 11.53 22.28 -15.49
CA VAL A 320 11.75 20.92 -15.95
C VAL A 320 12.29 20.12 -14.79
N SER A 321 11.58 19.06 -14.42
CA SER A 321 12.13 18.04 -13.55
C SER A 321 12.48 16.79 -14.36
N PHE A 322 13.63 16.22 -14.06
CA PHE A 322 14.12 14.98 -14.64
C PHE A 322 14.50 14.03 -13.52
N ALA A 323 14.13 12.76 -13.66
CA ALA A 323 14.62 11.71 -12.77
C ALA A 323 14.98 10.47 -13.60
N ASN A 324 16.06 9.81 -13.19
CA ASN A 324 16.42 8.49 -13.67
C ASN A 324 16.64 7.59 -12.47
N SER A 325 15.79 6.59 -12.28
CA SER A 325 15.84 5.66 -11.17
C SER A 325 16.04 4.23 -11.66
N LYS A 326 16.74 3.44 -10.83
CA LYS A 326 17.10 2.05 -11.11
C LYS A 326 16.78 1.18 -9.88
N PRO A 327 15.53 0.81 -9.64
CA PRO A 327 15.21 -0.27 -8.71
C PRO A 327 15.70 -1.60 -9.28
N ARG A 328 16.38 -2.40 -8.45
CA ARG A 328 16.93 -3.69 -8.82
C ARG A 328 16.57 -4.73 -7.78
N ASN A 329 16.12 -5.89 -8.21
CA ASN A 329 15.83 -7.05 -7.38
C ASN A 329 14.93 -6.70 -6.19
N ALA A 330 13.63 -6.51 -6.40
CA ALA A 330 12.68 -6.25 -5.32
C ALA A 330 12.80 -7.32 -4.21
N ALA A 331 12.50 -6.91 -2.99
CA ALA A 331 12.61 -7.78 -1.82
C ALA A 331 11.76 -9.05 -1.99
N ARG A 332 12.33 -10.18 -1.60
CA ARG A 332 11.61 -11.46 -1.54
C ARG A 332 11.21 -11.78 -0.10
N ALA A 333 10.10 -12.45 0.05
CA ALA A 333 9.53 -12.80 1.35
C ALA A 333 10.35 -13.92 2.03
N VAL A 334 11.31 -13.55 2.89
CA VAL A 334 12.13 -14.51 3.66
C VAL A 334 11.27 -15.44 4.51
N GLY A 335 10.18 -14.90 5.10
CA GLY A 335 9.33 -15.66 6.02
C GLY A 335 8.69 -16.89 5.41
N GLU A 336 8.36 -16.87 4.15
CA GLU A 336 7.77 -18.01 3.46
C GLU A 336 8.77 -19.15 3.32
N TYR A 337 9.95 -18.87 2.79
CA TYR A 337 11.00 -19.89 2.69
C TYR A 337 11.34 -20.47 4.04
N PHE A 338 11.33 -19.64 5.08
CA PHE A 338 11.61 -20.06 6.44
C PHE A 338 10.54 -21.03 6.97
N TYR A 339 9.26 -20.66 6.95
CA TYR A 339 8.20 -21.47 7.52
C TYR A 339 7.88 -22.75 6.73
N GLN A 340 8.15 -22.79 5.44
CA GLN A 340 7.85 -23.94 4.60
C GLN A 340 8.99 -24.93 4.48
N GLY A 341 10.21 -24.54 4.74
CA GLY A 341 11.34 -25.41 4.45
C GLY A 341 12.55 -25.32 5.35
N LEU A 342 12.55 -24.40 6.32
CA LEU A 342 13.69 -24.22 7.22
C LEU A 342 13.27 -24.49 8.67
N THR A 343 14.16 -25.13 9.41
CA THR A 343 13.98 -25.41 10.84
C THR A 343 14.70 -24.37 11.69
N PRO A 344 14.36 -24.20 12.97
CA PRO A 344 15.16 -23.38 13.87
C PRO A 344 16.61 -23.85 14.07
N LEU A 345 16.97 -25.06 13.60
CA LEU A 345 18.34 -25.54 13.55
C LEU A 345 19.12 -25.10 12.32
N TYR A 346 18.45 -24.50 11.33
CA TYR A 346 19.09 -24.04 10.11
C TYR A 346 19.95 -22.82 10.39
N ASP A 347 21.27 -22.93 10.12
CA ASP A 347 22.22 -21.84 10.25
C ASP A 347 22.28 -21.02 8.95
N ALA A 348 21.52 -19.94 8.89
CA ALA A 348 21.39 -19.10 7.71
C ALA A 348 22.72 -18.45 7.28
N LYS A 349 23.61 -18.13 8.21
CA LYS A 349 24.95 -17.59 7.91
C LYS A 349 25.85 -18.63 7.32
N TYR A 350 25.84 -19.83 7.90
CA TYR A 350 26.66 -20.92 7.42
C TYR A 350 26.27 -21.43 6.05
N TYR A 351 24.95 -21.50 5.77
CA TYR A 351 24.43 -22.01 4.50
C TYR A 351 24.23 -20.94 3.41
N ARG A 352 24.65 -19.70 3.65
CA ARG A 352 24.48 -18.57 2.73
C ARG A 352 25.00 -18.82 1.31
N ASP A 353 26.12 -19.53 1.19
CA ASP A 353 26.82 -19.84 -0.05
C ASP A 353 26.80 -21.34 -0.44
N LYS A 354 26.05 -22.18 0.31
CA LYS A 354 26.04 -23.63 0.16
C LYS A 354 24.80 -24.12 -0.56
N TYR A 355 24.63 -23.70 -1.80
CA TYR A 355 23.46 -24.04 -2.61
C TYR A 355 23.81 -24.49 -4.04
N LEU A 356 25.06 -24.33 -4.49
CA LEU A 356 25.48 -24.67 -5.85
C LEU A 356 25.88 -26.13 -5.99
N SER A 357 25.53 -26.72 -7.13
CA SER A 357 26.09 -27.93 -7.66
C SER A 357 27.51 -27.69 -8.16
N GLU A 358 28.35 -28.71 -8.08
CA GLU A 358 29.72 -28.70 -8.66
C GLU A 358 29.70 -28.51 -10.18
N GLN A 359 28.61 -28.87 -10.83
CA GLN A 359 28.40 -28.73 -12.27
C GLN A 359 27.65 -27.40 -12.62
N GLY A 360 27.29 -26.60 -11.65
CA GLY A 360 26.45 -25.43 -11.81
C GLY A 360 24.93 -25.71 -11.67
N GLY A 361 24.18 -24.70 -11.33
CA GLY A 361 22.78 -24.85 -10.94
C GLY A 361 22.60 -25.13 -9.44
N ILE A 362 21.42 -25.48 -9.01
CA ILE A 362 21.13 -25.83 -7.61
C ILE A 362 21.66 -27.23 -7.31
N ALA A 363 22.28 -27.43 -6.15
CA ALA A 363 22.82 -28.70 -5.69
C ALA A 363 21.76 -29.83 -5.62
N ARG A 364 22.10 -31.00 -6.11
CA ARG A 364 21.23 -32.16 -6.29
C ARG A 364 21.83 -33.41 -5.68
N SER A 365 21.08 -34.51 -5.75
CA SER A 365 21.57 -35.81 -5.30
C SER A 365 22.93 -36.13 -5.92
N GLY A 366 23.91 -36.39 -5.08
CA GLY A 366 25.30 -36.64 -5.43
C GLY A 366 26.25 -35.45 -5.24
N ASP A 367 25.73 -34.23 -5.12
CA ASP A 367 26.52 -33.02 -4.83
C ASP A 367 26.79 -32.87 -3.32
N THR A 368 27.84 -32.13 -2.97
CA THR A 368 28.25 -31.86 -1.57
C THR A 368 27.11 -31.24 -0.76
N TYR A 369 26.30 -30.35 -1.36
CA TYR A 369 25.20 -29.67 -0.67
C TYR A 369 23.82 -30.23 -1.05
N ALA A 370 23.75 -31.49 -1.49
CA ALA A 370 22.51 -32.13 -1.91
C ALA A 370 21.40 -32.05 -0.85
N ASN A 371 21.78 -32.30 0.42
CA ASN A 371 20.82 -32.41 1.54
C ASN A 371 20.44 -31.06 2.18
N VAL A 372 21.05 -29.94 1.77
CA VAL A 372 20.61 -28.61 2.22
C VAL A 372 19.16 -28.41 1.79
N PRO A 373 18.27 -27.88 2.65
CA PRO A 373 16.85 -27.69 2.33
C PRO A 373 16.65 -26.97 1.01
N GLU A 374 15.74 -27.47 0.17
CA GLU A 374 15.47 -26.93 -1.16
C GLU A 374 15.02 -25.48 -1.13
N SER A 375 14.22 -25.12 -0.13
CA SER A 375 13.81 -23.73 0.10
C SER A 375 14.99 -22.79 0.34
N SER A 376 16.00 -23.24 1.08
CA SER A 376 17.24 -22.47 1.30
C SER A 376 18.04 -22.33 0.00
N LYS A 377 18.27 -23.46 -0.69
CA LYS A 377 19.02 -23.47 -1.96
C LYS A 377 18.37 -22.56 -3.00
N SER A 378 17.05 -22.66 -3.17
CA SER A 378 16.28 -21.85 -4.10
C SER A 378 16.32 -20.36 -3.72
N TYR A 379 16.16 -20.03 -2.43
CA TYR A 379 16.23 -18.66 -1.97
C TYR A 379 17.56 -18.00 -2.30
N TRP A 380 18.69 -18.63 -1.89
CA TRP A 380 20.00 -18.05 -2.11
C TRP A 380 20.42 -18.06 -3.58
N PHE A 381 20.05 -19.11 -4.32
CA PHE A 381 20.25 -19.15 -5.77
C PHE A 381 19.55 -17.96 -6.46
N ASN A 382 18.30 -17.71 -6.12
CA ASN A 382 17.53 -16.63 -6.70
C ASN A 382 18.10 -15.25 -6.33
N ILE A 383 18.54 -15.07 -5.09
CA ILE A 383 19.18 -13.83 -4.64
C ILE A 383 20.44 -13.52 -5.46
N ASP A 384 21.26 -14.54 -5.75
CA ASP A 384 22.57 -14.35 -6.36
C ASP A 384 22.56 -14.43 -7.90
N ASN A 385 21.60 -15.16 -8.49
CA ASN A 385 21.60 -15.51 -9.91
C ASN A 385 20.39 -14.96 -10.71
N MET A 386 19.53 -14.19 -10.08
CA MET A 386 18.48 -13.44 -10.76
C MET A 386 18.82 -11.96 -10.74
N ASP A 387 18.75 -11.31 -11.90
CA ASP A 387 19.03 -9.89 -12.06
C ASP A 387 17.84 -9.21 -12.74
N TYR A 388 16.98 -8.62 -11.94
CA TYR A 388 15.82 -7.87 -12.38
C TYR A 388 16.12 -6.37 -12.33
N ASN A 389 16.54 -5.84 -13.46
CA ASN A 389 16.87 -4.44 -13.63
C ASN A 389 15.69 -3.68 -14.22
N ARG A 390 15.26 -2.66 -13.52
CA ARG A 390 14.29 -1.71 -14.05
C ARG A 390 14.91 -0.31 -14.09
N LYS A 391 14.79 0.35 -15.22
CA LYS A 391 15.22 1.73 -15.39
C LYS A 391 14.02 2.59 -15.72
N GLU A 392 13.79 3.62 -14.94
CA GLU A 392 12.72 4.58 -15.15
C GLU A 392 13.34 5.95 -15.46
N THR A 393 12.90 6.53 -16.55
CA THR A 393 13.26 7.90 -16.93
C THR A 393 11.98 8.73 -16.93
N VAL A 394 11.99 9.78 -16.14
CA VAL A 394 10.83 10.66 -15.95
C VAL A 394 11.22 12.08 -16.34
N VAL A 395 10.39 12.73 -17.16
CA VAL A 395 10.56 14.13 -17.56
C VAL A 395 9.25 14.86 -17.37
N ARG A 396 9.28 15.98 -16.63
CA ARG A 396 8.10 16.80 -16.35
C ARG A 396 8.38 18.27 -16.68
N PRO A 397 8.17 18.69 -17.92
CA PRO A 397 8.19 20.10 -18.29
C PRO A 397 6.89 20.81 -17.89
N ILE A 398 6.99 22.05 -17.45
CA ILE A 398 5.88 22.95 -17.14
C ILE A 398 6.19 24.30 -17.76
N LEU A 399 5.23 24.89 -18.41
CA LEU A 399 5.28 26.26 -18.91
C LEU A 399 4.03 27.03 -18.48
N GLU A 400 4.24 28.21 -17.92
CA GLU A 400 3.18 29.10 -17.49
C GLU A 400 3.40 30.49 -18.04
N VAL A 401 2.34 31.11 -18.54
CA VAL A 401 2.32 32.50 -19.00
C VAL A 401 1.20 33.22 -18.26
N ASN A 402 1.53 34.24 -17.51
CA ASN A 402 0.58 35.08 -16.81
C ASN A 402 0.48 36.46 -17.46
N VAL A 403 -0.74 36.89 -17.73
CA VAL A 403 -1.02 38.18 -18.36
C VAL A 403 -1.97 38.98 -17.47
N LYS A 404 -1.54 40.12 -16.99
CA LYS A 404 -2.39 41.10 -16.32
C LYS A 404 -3.18 41.92 -17.36
N ILE A 405 -4.42 41.56 -17.58
CA ILE A 405 -5.32 42.23 -18.54
C ILE A 405 -5.80 43.60 -17.99
N ALA A 406 -6.25 43.54 -16.74
CA ALA A 406 -6.66 44.73 -15.97
C ALA A 406 -6.21 44.50 -14.50
N ASP A 407 -6.37 45.51 -13.64
CA ASP A 407 -5.98 45.38 -12.22
C ASP A 407 -6.78 44.30 -11.49
N TRP A 408 -7.99 44.02 -11.97
CA TRP A 408 -8.93 43.05 -11.40
C TRP A 408 -9.11 41.79 -12.26
N VAL A 409 -8.41 41.67 -13.43
CA VAL A 409 -8.47 40.50 -14.33
C VAL A 409 -7.07 40.06 -14.74
N ARG A 410 -6.80 38.77 -14.58
CA ARG A 410 -5.57 38.13 -15.05
C ARG A 410 -5.92 36.90 -15.88
N PHE A 411 -5.07 36.61 -16.86
CA PHE A 411 -5.11 35.37 -17.60
C PHE A 411 -3.85 34.54 -17.28
N LYS A 412 -4.02 33.26 -17.06
CA LYS A 412 -2.93 32.27 -16.94
C LYS A 412 -3.13 31.20 -17.99
N GLY A 413 -2.16 31.07 -18.90
CA GLY A 413 -2.02 29.92 -19.79
C GLY A 413 -0.99 28.95 -19.22
N GLU A 414 -1.29 27.67 -19.19
CA GLU A 414 -0.37 26.65 -18.69
C GLU A 414 -0.40 25.38 -19.52
N GLY A 415 0.77 24.78 -19.69
CA GLY A 415 0.94 23.48 -20.30
C GLY A 415 1.94 22.65 -19.49
N ASN A 416 1.61 21.41 -19.26
CA ASN A 416 2.48 20.48 -18.57
C ASN A 416 2.39 19.07 -19.15
N MET A 417 3.43 18.29 -18.92
CA MET A 417 3.48 16.89 -19.31
C MET A 417 4.15 16.07 -18.20
N ASN A 418 3.67 14.86 -17.98
CA ASN A 418 4.36 13.81 -17.23
C ASN A 418 4.71 12.70 -18.22
N TYR A 419 5.97 12.58 -18.58
CA TYR A 419 6.48 11.55 -19.46
C TYR A 419 7.30 10.55 -18.67
N VAL A 420 6.91 9.28 -18.70
CA VAL A 420 7.57 8.18 -18.00
C VAL A 420 7.92 7.10 -19.00
N TYR A 421 9.19 6.82 -19.13
CA TYR A 421 9.72 5.73 -19.92
C TYR A 421 10.33 4.68 -18.99
N ILE A 422 9.86 3.45 -19.11
CA ILE A 422 10.29 2.32 -18.30
C ILE A 422 10.91 1.28 -19.21
N ARG A 423 12.11 0.82 -18.84
CA ARG A 423 12.77 -0.33 -19.46
C ARG A 423 13.08 -1.35 -18.38
N GLU A 424 12.64 -2.57 -18.60
CA GLU A 424 12.97 -3.73 -17.75
C GLU A 424 13.87 -4.68 -18.53
N GLU A 425 14.87 -5.22 -17.83
CA GLU A 425 15.76 -6.26 -18.30
C GLU A 425 15.90 -7.29 -17.19
N ASN A 426 15.31 -8.47 -17.39
CA ASN A 426 15.34 -9.56 -16.42
C ASN A 426 16.22 -10.67 -16.96
N LYS A 427 17.19 -11.07 -16.13
CA LYS A 427 18.12 -12.14 -16.39
C LYS A 427 17.98 -13.20 -15.33
N GLU A 428 17.66 -14.41 -15.74
CA GLU A 428 17.46 -15.54 -14.84
C GLU A 428 18.38 -16.69 -15.28
N LEU A 429 19.31 -17.06 -14.43
CA LEU A 429 20.03 -18.32 -14.62
C LEU A 429 19.11 -19.49 -14.30
N GLY A 430 19.26 -20.59 -15.03
CA GLY A 430 18.54 -21.83 -14.78
C GLY A 430 19.04 -22.54 -13.53
N THR A 431 18.13 -23.16 -12.82
CA THR A 431 18.43 -24.01 -11.66
C THR A 431 18.96 -25.40 -12.06
N GLY A 432 18.86 -25.76 -13.34
CA GLY A 432 19.28 -27.05 -13.91
C GLY A 432 20.78 -27.30 -13.89
N VAL A 433 21.20 -28.54 -14.24
CA VAL A 433 22.63 -28.88 -14.42
C VAL A 433 23.26 -27.94 -15.44
N ALA A 434 24.47 -27.49 -15.15
CA ALA A 434 25.16 -26.47 -15.96
C ALA A 434 24.33 -25.21 -16.21
N TYR A 435 23.47 -24.82 -15.24
CA TYR A 435 22.52 -23.73 -15.32
C TYR A 435 21.47 -23.88 -16.44
N GLU A 436 21.10 -25.11 -16.82
CA GLU A 436 20.03 -25.36 -17.79
C GLU A 436 18.70 -24.74 -17.31
N GLY A 437 17.94 -24.20 -18.24
CA GLY A 437 16.75 -23.41 -18.00
C GLY A 437 17.06 -21.92 -18.09
N GLY A 438 16.50 -21.16 -17.20
CA GLY A 438 16.67 -19.71 -17.18
C GLY A 438 15.91 -18.98 -18.27
N ASN A 439 15.82 -17.66 -18.13
CA ASN A 439 15.08 -16.79 -19.03
C ASN A 439 15.76 -15.44 -19.21
N TYR A 440 15.42 -14.79 -20.32
CA TYR A 440 15.78 -13.41 -20.59
C TYR A 440 14.57 -12.64 -21.07
N LYS A 441 14.22 -11.55 -20.39
CA LYS A 441 13.09 -10.70 -20.72
C LYS A 441 13.53 -9.26 -20.91
N LEU A 442 13.02 -8.65 -21.98
CA LEU A 442 13.05 -7.21 -22.20
C LEU A 442 11.60 -6.70 -22.24
N ALA A 443 11.33 -5.62 -21.50
CA ALA A 443 10.06 -4.94 -21.57
C ALA A 443 10.25 -3.43 -21.60
N GLN A 444 9.35 -2.74 -22.29
CA GLN A 444 9.31 -1.29 -22.37
C GLN A 444 7.89 -0.81 -22.19
N GLN A 445 7.73 0.26 -21.39
CA GLN A 445 6.47 0.95 -21.22
C GLN A 445 6.68 2.45 -21.34
N THR A 446 5.78 3.10 -22.03
CA THR A 446 5.73 4.57 -22.10
C THR A 446 4.39 5.04 -21.58
N LYS A 447 4.43 6.00 -20.66
CA LYS A 447 3.25 6.69 -20.14
C LYS A 447 3.42 8.18 -20.41
N GLU A 448 2.42 8.79 -20.99
CA GLU A 448 2.40 10.22 -21.33
C GLU A 448 1.09 10.83 -20.85
N GLN A 449 1.20 11.77 -19.94
CA GLN A 449 0.06 12.56 -19.48
C GLN A 449 0.32 14.02 -19.81
N THR A 450 -0.54 14.63 -20.59
CA THR A 450 -0.41 16.01 -21.02
C THR A 450 -1.63 16.81 -20.60
N THR A 451 -1.41 18.01 -20.06
CA THR A 451 -2.47 18.93 -19.68
C THR A 451 -2.19 20.31 -20.28
N PHE A 452 -3.20 20.90 -20.90
CA PHE A 452 -3.21 22.31 -21.31
C PHE A 452 -4.41 22.99 -20.67
N ALA A 453 -4.21 24.19 -20.10
CA ALA A 453 -5.29 24.93 -19.51
C ALA A 453 -5.15 26.44 -19.66
N GLY A 454 -6.28 27.10 -19.76
CA GLY A 454 -6.39 28.57 -19.74
C GLY A 454 -7.32 29.00 -18.61
N THR A 455 -6.86 29.92 -17.78
CA THR A 455 -7.60 30.40 -16.59
C THR A 455 -7.72 31.93 -16.61
N PHE A 456 -8.93 32.46 -16.56
CA PHE A 456 -9.20 33.87 -16.27
C PHE A 456 -9.55 33.99 -14.79
N THR A 457 -8.76 34.75 -14.05
CA THR A 457 -8.97 35.03 -12.63
C THR A 457 -9.41 36.47 -12.47
N PHE A 458 -10.39 36.71 -11.62
CA PHE A 458 -10.85 38.04 -11.27
C PHE A 458 -10.85 38.24 -9.75
N ASP A 459 -10.52 39.46 -9.32
CA ASP A 459 -10.47 39.86 -7.92
C ASP A 459 -10.75 41.35 -7.80
N LYS A 460 -11.78 41.75 -7.03
CA LYS A 460 -12.18 43.12 -6.87
C LYS A 460 -12.80 43.39 -5.50
N ALA A 461 -12.28 44.40 -4.83
CA ALA A 461 -12.88 44.93 -3.62
C ALA A 461 -14.02 45.89 -3.97
N VAL A 462 -15.20 45.73 -3.35
CA VAL A 462 -16.40 46.58 -3.51
C VAL A 462 -16.95 46.86 -2.13
N LYS A 463 -16.69 48.05 -1.58
CA LYS A 463 -17.03 48.44 -0.20
C LYS A 463 -16.48 47.39 0.80
N ASP A 464 -17.37 46.81 1.59
CA ASP A 464 -17.06 45.81 2.61
C ASP A 464 -16.86 44.38 2.04
N PHE A 465 -17.06 44.20 0.73
CA PHE A 465 -16.95 42.92 0.07
C PHE A 465 -15.65 42.80 -0.75
N ASN A 466 -14.97 41.64 -0.65
CA ASN A 466 -14.01 41.26 -1.65
C ASN A 466 -14.62 40.11 -2.47
N LEU A 467 -14.71 40.34 -3.79
CA LEU A 467 -15.29 39.39 -4.75
C LEU A 467 -14.19 38.89 -5.67
N GLY A 468 -14.06 37.58 -5.76
CA GLY A 468 -13.05 36.96 -6.59
C GLY A 468 -13.55 35.66 -7.23
N GLY A 469 -12.71 35.07 -8.04
CA GLY A 469 -13.01 33.80 -8.67
C GLY A 469 -12.22 33.58 -9.95
N PHE A 470 -12.59 32.52 -10.65
CA PHE A 470 -11.97 32.18 -11.93
C PHE A 470 -12.91 31.36 -12.83
N ILE A 471 -12.61 31.39 -14.12
CA ILE A 471 -13.13 30.47 -15.14
C ILE A 471 -11.92 29.81 -15.80
N ARG A 472 -11.94 28.46 -15.92
CA ARG A 472 -10.85 27.66 -16.48
C ARG A 472 -11.37 26.64 -17.48
N GLY A 473 -10.72 26.58 -18.63
CA GLY A 473 -10.83 25.48 -19.59
C GLY A 473 -9.59 24.58 -19.48
N GLU A 474 -9.77 23.26 -19.51
CA GLU A 474 -8.69 22.27 -19.40
C GLU A 474 -8.86 21.16 -20.43
N TYR A 475 -7.78 20.78 -21.09
CA TYR A 475 -7.64 19.59 -21.92
C TYR A 475 -6.62 18.65 -21.25
N TYR A 476 -7.02 17.40 -21.06
CA TYR A 476 -6.18 16.34 -20.51
C TYR A 476 -6.11 15.16 -21.48
N ASN A 477 -4.91 14.63 -21.69
CA ASN A 477 -4.68 13.40 -22.45
C ASN A 477 -3.74 12.48 -21.67
N ASN A 478 -4.10 11.20 -21.59
CA ASN A 478 -3.26 10.13 -21.03
C ASN A 478 -3.12 9.05 -22.10
N TYR A 479 -1.89 8.73 -22.47
CA TYR A 479 -1.53 7.73 -23.48
C TYR A 479 -0.51 6.76 -22.89
N GLN A 480 -0.74 5.46 -23.08
CA GLN A 480 0.14 4.42 -22.55
C GLN A 480 0.37 3.32 -23.57
N THR A 481 1.62 2.87 -23.69
CA THR A 481 2.03 1.72 -24.51
C THR A 481 2.93 0.80 -23.73
N ALA A 482 2.84 -0.51 -24.00
CA ALA A 482 3.71 -1.51 -23.41
C ALA A 482 4.12 -2.55 -24.46
N TYR A 483 5.39 -2.95 -24.41
CA TYR A 483 5.96 -3.99 -25.26
C TYR A 483 6.84 -4.90 -24.41
N SER A 484 6.78 -6.20 -24.66
CA SER A 484 7.70 -7.15 -24.05
C SER A 484 8.07 -8.27 -24.99
N VAL A 485 9.30 -8.76 -24.84
CA VAL A 485 9.82 -9.97 -25.47
C VAL A 485 10.52 -10.80 -24.41
N GLU A 486 10.32 -12.11 -24.43
CA GLU A 486 10.87 -13.03 -23.45
C GLU A 486 11.27 -14.34 -24.14
N THR A 487 12.42 -14.87 -23.76
CA THR A 487 12.85 -16.23 -24.20
C THR A 487 12.00 -17.28 -23.48
N ASP A 488 11.87 -18.46 -24.08
CA ASP A 488 11.30 -19.64 -23.43
C ASP A 488 12.39 -20.67 -23.23
N GLY A 489 13.17 -20.47 -22.14
CA GLY A 489 14.43 -21.17 -21.87
C GLY A 489 15.60 -20.61 -22.66
N LEU A 490 16.83 -20.87 -22.21
CA LEU A 490 18.07 -20.47 -22.89
C LEU A 490 18.74 -21.67 -23.56
N ILE A 491 19.24 -21.48 -24.80
CA ILE A 491 20.06 -22.50 -25.49
C ILE A 491 21.43 -22.61 -24.79
N VAL A 492 22.07 -21.46 -24.60
CA VAL A 492 23.34 -21.35 -23.90
C VAL A 492 23.11 -20.63 -22.56
N PRO A 493 23.21 -21.33 -21.44
CA PRO A 493 23.03 -20.72 -20.12
C PRO A 493 23.99 -19.56 -19.90
N GLY A 494 23.50 -18.51 -19.21
CA GLY A 494 24.29 -17.31 -18.90
C GLY A 494 24.49 -16.33 -20.05
N GLN A 495 24.03 -16.64 -21.26
CA GLN A 495 24.05 -15.72 -22.41
C GLN A 495 22.66 -15.07 -22.59
N PHE A 496 22.52 -13.82 -22.17
CA PHE A 496 21.23 -13.11 -22.08
C PHE A 496 20.96 -12.22 -23.29
N PHE A 497 20.33 -12.79 -24.33
CA PHE A 497 19.82 -12.09 -25.50
C PHE A 497 18.65 -12.87 -26.12
N ILE A 498 17.74 -12.19 -26.80
CA ILE A 498 16.49 -12.80 -27.27
C ILE A 498 16.71 -13.93 -28.26
N GLY A 499 17.72 -13.85 -29.13
CA GLY A 499 18.05 -14.90 -30.09
C GLY A 499 18.58 -16.20 -29.46
N ASN A 500 18.84 -16.24 -28.15
CA ASN A 500 19.27 -17.42 -27.40
C ASN A 500 18.07 -18.24 -26.83
N SER A 501 16.88 -18.04 -27.35
CA SER A 501 15.68 -18.76 -26.89
C SER A 501 15.68 -20.19 -27.37
N LYS A 502 15.48 -21.15 -26.45
CA LYS A 502 15.39 -22.58 -26.72
C LYS A 502 14.10 -22.94 -27.46
N ARG A 503 13.03 -22.24 -27.20
CA ARG A 503 11.71 -22.37 -27.83
C ARG A 503 11.27 -21.05 -28.43
N GLN A 504 10.06 -21.00 -28.96
CA GLN A 504 9.51 -19.77 -29.54
C GLN A 504 9.50 -18.63 -28.54
N VAL A 505 10.03 -17.49 -28.95
CA VAL A 505 10.04 -16.24 -28.17
C VAL A 505 8.59 -15.82 -27.90
N LYS A 506 8.29 -15.48 -26.65
CA LYS A 506 7.03 -14.87 -26.24
C LYS A 506 7.13 -13.37 -26.46
N ALA A 507 6.25 -12.81 -27.27
CA ALA A 507 6.19 -11.38 -27.52
C ALA A 507 4.79 -10.84 -27.30
N SER A 508 4.72 -9.66 -26.69
CA SER A 508 3.46 -8.92 -26.55
C SER A 508 3.69 -7.44 -26.80
N GLY A 509 2.64 -6.75 -27.27
CA GLY A 509 2.71 -5.32 -27.46
C GLY A 509 1.32 -4.75 -27.68
N LYS A 510 1.00 -3.68 -26.96
CA LYS A 510 -0.31 -3.05 -27.06
C LYS A 510 -0.27 -1.56 -26.71
N ILE A 511 -1.25 -0.84 -27.22
CA ILE A 511 -1.69 0.43 -26.65
C ILE A 511 -2.54 0.09 -25.42
N GLU A 512 -2.02 0.33 -24.23
CA GLU A 512 -2.74 -0.03 -22.99
C GLU A 512 -3.91 0.92 -22.72
N GLY A 513 -3.83 2.18 -23.16
CA GLY A 513 -4.94 3.09 -23.02
C GLY A 513 -4.69 4.48 -23.61
N THR A 514 -5.76 5.07 -24.12
CA THR A 514 -5.84 6.50 -24.44
C THR A 514 -7.09 7.06 -23.80
N LYS A 515 -6.93 7.95 -22.83
CA LYS A 515 -8.03 8.66 -22.16
C LYS A 515 -7.90 10.14 -22.39
N ARG A 516 -8.94 10.75 -22.95
CA ARG A 516 -9.02 12.20 -23.15
C ARG A 516 -10.15 12.79 -22.35
N MET A 517 -9.94 13.98 -21.81
CA MET A 517 -10.95 14.69 -21.06
C MET A 517 -10.88 16.18 -21.36
N LEU A 518 -12.03 16.78 -21.61
CA LEU A 518 -12.23 18.22 -21.61
C LEU A 518 -12.92 18.62 -20.32
N SER A 519 -12.58 19.78 -19.79
CA SER A 519 -13.18 20.26 -18.55
C SER A 519 -13.44 21.76 -18.60
N ALA A 520 -14.58 22.17 -18.08
CA ALA A 520 -14.89 23.56 -17.79
C ALA A 520 -15.08 23.72 -16.28
N VAL A 521 -14.36 24.66 -15.69
CA VAL A 521 -14.33 24.87 -14.24
C VAL A 521 -14.62 26.33 -13.94
N PHE A 522 -15.44 26.60 -12.95
CA PHE A 522 -15.61 27.93 -12.40
C PHE A 522 -15.50 27.90 -10.87
N ALA A 523 -15.04 29.00 -10.31
CA ALA A 523 -15.07 29.26 -8.89
C ALA A 523 -15.45 30.74 -8.68
N PHE A 524 -16.30 30.96 -7.70
CA PHE A 524 -16.66 32.27 -7.20
C PHE A 524 -16.43 32.32 -5.71
N ASN A 525 -15.74 33.33 -5.22
CA ASN A 525 -15.53 33.58 -3.81
C ASN A 525 -15.92 34.99 -3.41
N ALA A 526 -16.53 35.09 -2.25
CA ALA A 526 -16.92 36.36 -1.66
C ALA A 526 -16.51 36.40 -0.18
N SER A 527 -15.95 37.48 0.24
CA SER A 527 -15.78 37.77 1.68
C SER A 527 -16.44 39.08 2.07
N TRP A 528 -17.00 39.11 3.28
CA TRP A 528 -17.61 40.30 3.87
C TRP A 528 -16.86 40.72 5.14
N LYS A 529 -16.32 41.92 5.13
CA LYS A 529 -15.52 42.50 6.23
C LYS A 529 -14.40 41.65 6.75
N ASN A 530 -13.88 40.72 5.94
CA ASN A 530 -12.93 39.68 6.32
C ASN A 530 -13.39 38.83 7.52
N GLN A 531 -14.69 38.70 7.74
CA GLN A 531 -15.30 37.94 8.83
C GLN A 531 -16.05 36.71 8.32
N LEU A 532 -16.77 36.87 7.20
CA LEU A 532 -17.51 35.80 6.56
C LEU A 532 -16.93 35.53 5.17
N TYR A 533 -16.77 34.27 4.84
CA TYR A 533 -16.26 33.84 3.53
C TYR A 533 -17.21 32.79 2.94
N LEU A 534 -17.44 32.90 1.66
CA LEU A 534 -18.26 31.98 0.87
C LEU A 534 -17.50 31.61 -0.40
N ASP A 535 -17.40 30.33 -0.68
CA ASP A 535 -16.85 29.80 -1.93
C ASP A 535 -17.91 28.91 -2.60
N VAL A 536 -18.11 29.12 -3.91
CA VAL A 536 -18.95 28.28 -4.76
C VAL A 536 -18.14 27.84 -5.96
N THR A 537 -18.08 26.53 -6.20
CA THR A 537 -17.36 26.00 -7.33
C THR A 537 -18.22 25.06 -8.16
N GLY A 538 -17.92 24.96 -9.43
CA GLY A 538 -18.52 23.98 -10.31
C GLY A 538 -17.52 23.54 -11.38
N ARG A 539 -17.58 22.25 -11.69
CA ARG A 539 -16.77 21.64 -12.76
C ARG A 539 -17.65 20.71 -13.58
N ASN A 540 -17.52 20.79 -14.89
CA ASN A 540 -18.06 19.82 -15.82
C ASN A 540 -16.93 19.13 -16.57
N ASP A 541 -16.93 17.79 -16.55
CA ASP A 541 -15.98 16.97 -17.29
C ASP A 541 -16.70 16.25 -18.44
N TRP A 542 -16.03 16.17 -19.60
CA TRP A 542 -16.39 15.34 -20.75
C TRP A 542 -15.29 14.30 -20.97
N SER A 543 -15.56 13.04 -20.61
CA SER A 543 -14.56 11.97 -20.60
C SER A 543 -14.77 10.95 -21.70
N SER A 544 -13.71 10.65 -22.44
CA SER A 544 -13.74 9.58 -23.46
C SER A 544 -13.94 8.17 -22.86
N ALA A 545 -13.69 7.98 -21.57
CA ALA A 545 -13.81 6.70 -20.91
C ALA A 545 -15.26 6.20 -20.78
N LEU A 546 -16.25 7.13 -20.87
CA LEU A 546 -17.68 6.82 -20.81
C LEU A 546 -18.39 7.01 -22.15
N VAL A 547 -17.65 6.97 -23.25
CA VAL A 547 -18.19 6.98 -24.62
C VAL A 547 -18.21 5.57 -25.17
N TYR A 548 -19.39 5.04 -25.48
CA TYR A 548 -19.53 3.74 -26.15
C TYR A 548 -19.13 3.81 -27.63
N ALA A 549 -18.84 2.67 -28.24
CA ALA A 549 -18.48 2.56 -29.66
C ALA A 549 -19.52 3.21 -30.60
N ASN A 550 -20.80 3.23 -30.22
CA ASN A 550 -21.89 3.90 -30.95
C ASN A 550 -21.91 5.44 -30.74
N LYS A 551 -20.89 6.01 -30.08
CA LYS A 551 -20.73 7.44 -29.74
C LYS A 551 -21.75 7.99 -28.73
N ASN A 552 -22.51 7.13 -28.08
CA ASN A 552 -23.40 7.49 -26.98
C ASN A 552 -22.73 7.24 -25.63
N GLY A 553 -23.33 7.68 -24.54
CA GLY A 553 -22.91 7.41 -23.17
C GLY A 553 -23.09 8.58 -22.22
N ASN A 554 -22.85 8.33 -20.93
CA ASN A 554 -22.95 9.35 -19.87
C ASN A 554 -21.59 10.03 -19.64
N TYR A 555 -20.98 10.53 -20.71
CA TYR A 555 -19.64 11.09 -20.73
C TYR A 555 -19.52 12.53 -20.22
N SER A 556 -20.65 13.21 -19.98
CA SER A 556 -20.69 14.58 -19.45
C SER A 556 -21.29 14.59 -18.05
N TYR A 557 -20.58 15.11 -17.07
CA TYR A 557 -21.01 15.13 -15.69
C TYR A 557 -20.53 16.36 -14.92
N PHE A 558 -21.42 16.91 -14.09
CA PHE A 558 -21.20 18.16 -13.36
C PHE A 558 -21.01 17.92 -11.86
N TYR A 559 -20.07 18.66 -11.26
CA TYR A 559 -19.70 18.62 -9.85
C TYR A 559 -19.81 19.99 -9.19
N PRO A 560 -20.84 20.26 -8.38
CA PRO A 560 -20.94 21.46 -7.57
C PRO A 560 -20.27 21.33 -6.22
N SER A 561 -19.74 22.44 -5.69
CA SER A 561 -19.42 22.54 -4.27
C SER A 561 -19.72 23.93 -3.72
N VAL A 562 -20.04 23.97 -2.42
CA VAL A 562 -20.25 25.19 -1.64
C VAL A 562 -19.53 25.03 -0.32
N SER A 563 -18.74 26.04 0.05
CA SER A 563 -18.10 26.07 1.36
C SER A 563 -18.12 27.48 1.94
N GLY A 564 -18.11 27.56 3.26
CA GLY A 564 -18.09 28.83 3.97
C GLY A 564 -17.33 28.79 5.27
N SER A 565 -16.80 29.90 5.69
CA SER A 565 -16.20 30.07 7.01
C SER A 565 -16.62 31.38 7.68
N TRP A 566 -16.73 31.33 9.00
CA TRP A 566 -17.01 32.46 9.86
C TRP A 566 -15.90 32.63 10.89
N LEU A 567 -15.23 33.77 10.82
CA LEU A 567 -14.23 34.19 11.81
C LEU A 567 -14.89 34.84 12.99
N ILE A 568 -15.21 34.06 14.01
CA ILE A 568 -15.85 34.51 15.24
C ILE A 568 -14.95 35.53 15.95
N SER A 569 -13.64 35.28 15.99
CA SER A 569 -12.65 36.18 16.57
C SER A 569 -12.62 37.56 15.92
N GLU A 570 -12.86 37.68 14.59
CA GLU A 570 -12.91 38.98 13.93
C GLU A 570 -14.25 39.67 14.19
N THR A 571 -15.36 38.94 14.23
CA THR A 571 -16.71 39.50 14.47
C THR A 571 -16.83 40.04 15.89
N PHE A 572 -16.23 39.36 16.86
CA PHE A 572 -16.31 39.72 18.29
C PHE A 572 -14.98 40.22 18.84
N LYS A 573 -14.10 40.79 18.03
CA LYS A 573 -12.73 41.19 18.39
C LYS A 573 -12.65 41.96 19.71
N ASP A 574 -13.56 42.93 19.92
CA ASP A 574 -13.57 43.80 21.11
C ASP A 574 -14.17 43.10 22.36
N LYS A 575 -14.77 41.91 22.19
CA LYS A 575 -15.43 41.15 23.26
C LYS A 575 -14.75 39.81 23.56
N MET A 576 -13.78 39.42 22.75
CA MET A 576 -13.07 38.15 22.93
C MET A 576 -12.14 38.22 24.14
N PRO A 577 -12.11 37.19 24.96
CA PRO A 577 -11.09 37.06 26.00
C PRO A 577 -9.68 37.05 25.39
N SER A 578 -8.74 37.73 26.03
CA SER A 578 -7.36 37.88 25.51
C SER A 578 -6.58 36.55 25.35
N TRP A 579 -7.02 35.50 26.00
CA TRP A 579 -6.42 34.17 25.86
C TRP A 579 -6.91 33.39 24.62
N ILE A 580 -7.95 33.85 23.92
CA ILE A 580 -8.37 33.30 22.64
C ILE A 580 -7.76 34.14 21.53
N SER A 581 -6.79 33.59 20.82
CA SER A 581 -6.09 34.29 19.73
C SER A 581 -6.84 34.23 18.42
N PHE A 582 -7.59 33.13 18.19
CA PHE A 582 -8.35 32.91 16.96
C PHE A 582 -9.50 31.93 17.19
N ALA A 583 -10.64 32.18 16.54
CA ALA A 583 -11.79 31.26 16.55
C ALA A 583 -12.52 31.32 15.21
N LYS A 584 -12.66 30.14 14.54
CA LYS A 584 -13.27 29.96 13.23
C LYS A 584 -14.17 28.75 13.21
N ILE A 585 -15.35 28.91 12.64
CA ILE A 585 -16.22 27.79 12.25
C ILE A 585 -16.23 27.71 10.73
N ARG A 586 -16.19 26.51 10.18
CA ARG A 586 -16.25 26.24 8.74
C ARG A 586 -17.24 25.13 8.43
N GLY A 587 -17.78 25.16 7.22
CA GLY A 587 -18.65 24.11 6.72
C GLY A 587 -18.60 24.03 5.21
N SER A 588 -18.74 22.83 4.68
CA SER A 588 -18.76 22.58 3.25
C SER A 588 -19.69 21.45 2.86
N TRP A 589 -20.17 21.55 1.63
CA TRP A 589 -20.84 20.48 0.91
C TRP A 589 -20.30 20.42 -0.51
N ALA A 590 -20.05 19.18 -1.00
CA ALA A 590 -19.60 18.99 -2.37
C ALA A 590 -20.10 17.66 -2.95
N GLN A 591 -20.25 17.66 -4.25
CA GLN A 591 -20.40 16.45 -5.04
C GLN A 591 -19.17 16.29 -5.93
N VAL A 592 -18.58 15.12 -5.95
CA VAL A 592 -17.51 14.73 -6.89
C VAL A 592 -17.85 13.37 -7.47
N GLY A 593 -17.39 13.08 -8.66
CA GLY A 593 -17.61 11.79 -9.30
C GLY A 593 -16.31 11.07 -9.61
N ASN A 594 -16.44 9.89 -10.17
CA ASN A 594 -15.33 9.11 -10.71
C ASN A 594 -15.83 8.40 -11.96
N ASP A 595 -14.98 8.32 -12.97
CA ASP A 595 -15.23 7.56 -14.17
C ASP A 595 -14.39 6.26 -14.18
N THR A 596 -14.28 5.61 -15.31
CA THR A 596 -13.55 4.35 -15.47
C THR A 596 -12.24 4.55 -16.24
N GLY A 597 -11.44 3.47 -16.34
CA GLY A 597 -10.24 3.43 -17.18
C GLY A 597 -10.57 3.53 -18.67
N ALA A 598 -9.54 3.77 -19.48
CA ALA A 598 -9.67 3.75 -20.93
C ALA A 598 -10.18 2.38 -21.42
N TYR A 599 -11.08 2.40 -22.41
CA TYR A 599 -11.65 1.23 -23.08
C TYR A 599 -12.44 0.24 -22.21
N THR A 600 -12.61 0.49 -20.92
CA THR A 600 -13.32 -0.43 -20.00
C THR A 600 -14.75 -0.74 -20.47
N ILE A 601 -15.46 0.23 -21.03
CA ILE A 601 -16.85 0.06 -21.47
C ILE A 601 -17.00 -0.39 -22.93
N ASN A 602 -15.88 -0.60 -23.63
CA ASN A 602 -15.86 -1.03 -25.02
C ASN A 602 -15.06 -2.33 -25.14
N SER A 603 -15.65 -3.43 -24.74
CA SER A 603 -15.03 -4.75 -24.89
C SER A 603 -14.94 -5.15 -26.36
N GLY A 604 -13.76 -5.60 -26.76
CA GLY A 604 -13.51 -6.21 -28.06
C GLY A 604 -13.48 -7.74 -27.98
N TYR A 605 -13.14 -8.36 -29.08
CA TYR A 605 -12.82 -9.78 -29.12
C TYR A 605 -11.38 -10.02 -28.67
N ASN A 606 -11.18 -11.07 -27.88
CA ASN A 606 -9.84 -11.55 -27.56
C ASN A 606 -9.40 -12.51 -28.66
N VAL A 607 -8.34 -12.15 -29.39
CA VAL A 607 -7.74 -13.01 -30.40
C VAL A 607 -6.62 -13.81 -29.73
N GLY A 608 -6.72 -15.11 -29.81
CA GLY A 608 -5.72 -16.06 -29.34
C GLY A 608 -5.29 -17.02 -30.42
N ASN A 609 -4.32 -17.86 -30.09
CA ASN A 609 -3.96 -19.02 -30.93
C ASN A 609 -3.95 -20.27 -30.06
N LEU A 610 -4.39 -21.37 -30.66
CA LEU A 610 -4.30 -22.71 -30.09
C LEU A 610 -3.29 -23.50 -30.92
N GLN A 611 -2.23 -23.97 -30.30
CA GLN A 611 -1.29 -24.88 -30.97
C GLN A 611 -1.90 -26.30 -31.00
N LEU A 612 -1.96 -26.87 -32.17
CA LEU A 612 -2.40 -28.24 -32.38
C LEU A 612 -1.25 -29.23 -32.11
N ILE A 613 -1.60 -30.51 -31.98
CA ILE A 613 -0.66 -31.59 -31.70
C ILE A 613 0.41 -31.73 -32.79
N ASP A 614 0.09 -31.38 -34.04
CA ASP A 614 1.00 -31.37 -35.19
C ASP A 614 1.92 -30.12 -35.24
N GLY A 615 1.85 -29.23 -34.22
CA GLY A 615 2.63 -28.01 -34.17
C GLY A 615 2.05 -26.82 -34.95
N SER A 616 0.96 -27.03 -35.71
CA SER A 616 0.27 -25.93 -36.38
C SER A 616 -0.55 -25.06 -35.40
N TYR A 617 -0.97 -23.86 -35.83
CA TYR A 617 -1.76 -22.94 -35.03
C TYR A 617 -3.14 -22.70 -35.63
N VAL A 618 -4.16 -22.73 -34.78
CA VAL A 618 -5.50 -22.25 -35.08
C VAL A 618 -5.77 -20.97 -34.32
N TYR A 619 -6.17 -19.92 -35.02
CA TYR A 619 -6.56 -18.68 -34.40
C TYR A 619 -7.94 -18.84 -33.76
N THR A 620 -8.01 -18.45 -32.49
CA THR A 620 -9.24 -18.45 -31.71
C THR A 620 -9.72 -17.04 -31.49
N ASN A 621 -11.01 -16.87 -31.42
CA ASN A 621 -11.65 -15.60 -31.09
C ASN A 621 -12.65 -15.83 -29.97
N SER A 622 -12.54 -15.08 -28.89
CA SER A 622 -13.43 -15.21 -27.74
C SER A 622 -13.98 -13.84 -27.31
N PHE A 623 -15.21 -13.87 -26.82
CA PHE A 623 -15.80 -12.69 -26.19
C PHE A 623 -15.19 -12.45 -24.81
N SER A 624 -15.26 -11.20 -24.35
CA SER A 624 -15.01 -10.88 -22.95
C SER A 624 -15.96 -11.67 -22.04
N SER A 625 -15.46 -12.23 -20.97
CA SER A 625 -16.27 -12.87 -19.93
C SER A 625 -17.08 -11.88 -19.08
N THR A 626 -16.96 -10.58 -19.35
CA THR A 626 -17.66 -9.51 -18.65
C THR A 626 -18.64 -8.81 -19.61
N ALA A 627 -19.92 -8.88 -19.30
CA ALA A 627 -20.95 -8.06 -19.95
C ALA A 627 -20.91 -6.63 -19.39
N ILE A 628 -21.16 -5.65 -20.24
CA ILE A 628 -21.12 -4.25 -19.87
C ILE A 628 -22.52 -3.66 -19.94
N SER A 629 -22.97 -3.01 -18.87
CA SER A 629 -24.25 -2.30 -18.86
C SER A 629 -24.27 -1.21 -19.95
N PRO A 630 -25.32 -1.11 -20.75
CA PRO A 630 -25.40 -0.14 -21.84
C PRO A 630 -25.53 1.33 -21.37
N ASN A 631 -25.76 1.57 -20.08
CA ASN A 631 -26.04 2.88 -19.50
C ASN A 631 -25.16 3.19 -18.28
N LEU A 632 -23.90 2.80 -18.32
CA LEU A 632 -22.98 3.13 -17.24
C LEU A 632 -22.88 4.65 -17.01
N LYS A 633 -22.92 5.01 -15.73
CA LYS A 633 -22.82 6.39 -15.25
C LYS A 633 -21.53 6.55 -14.44
N PRO A 634 -20.99 7.77 -14.29
CA PRO A 634 -19.93 8.01 -13.31
C PRO A 634 -20.43 7.77 -11.89
N GLU A 635 -19.54 7.28 -11.03
CA GLU A 635 -19.76 7.23 -9.59
C GLU A 635 -19.99 8.63 -9.02
N ARG A 636 -20.73 8.74 -7.93
CA ARG A 636 -21.04 10.01 -7.26
C ARG A 636 -20.78 9.94 -5.77
N LYS A 637 -19.85 10.77 -5.30
CA LYS A 637 -19.60 11.02 -3.88
C LYS A 637 -20.26 12.33 -3.47
N ASN A 638 -21.17 12.28 -2.49
CA ASN A 638 -21.72 13.44 -1.81
C ASN A 638 -21.10 13.51 -0.42
N ALA A 639 -20.49 14.64 -0.10
CA ALA A 639 -19.82 14.84 1.17
C ALA A 639 -20.22 16.18 1.79
N TRP A 640 -20.32 16.19 3.12
CA TRP A 640 -20.40 17.41 3.90
C TRP A 640 -19.48 17.33 5.11
N GLU A 641 -18.97 18.46 5.53
CA GLU A 641 -18.13 18.58 6.71
C GLU A 641 -18.40 19.86 7.47
N VAL A 642 -18.19 19.80 8.78
CA VAL A 642 -18.20 20.96 9.68
C VAL A 642 -16.92 20.89 10.51
N GLY A 643 -16.25 22.03 10.65
CA GLY A 643 -15.00 22.11 11.38
C GLY A 643 -14.92 23.34 12.27
N LEU A 644 -14.07 23.24 13.27
CA LEU A 644 -13.76 24.28 14.26
C LEU A 644 -12.24 24.41 14.33
N ASP A 645 -11.74 25.66 14.23
CA ASP A 645 -10.34 26.01 14.41
C ASP A 645 -10.24 27.02 15.54
N LEU A 646 -9.59 26.66 16.64
CA LEU A 646 -9.39 27.46 17.84
C LEU A 646 -7.91 27.61 18.14
N ARG A 647 -7.46 28.83 18.37
CA ARG A 647 -6.07 29.11 18.75
C ARG A 647 -6.08 29.94 20.06
N PHE A 648 -5.23 29.54 20.99
CA PHE A 648 -5.16 30.09 22.33
C PHE A 648 -3.76 30.55 22.66
N LEU A 649 -3.64 31.50 23.63
CA LEU A 649 -2.39 31.93 24.22
C LEU A 649 -1.33 32.35 23.18
N ASP A 650 -1.68 33.28 22.31
CA ASP A 650 -0.83 33.74 21.19
C ASP A 650 -0.37 32.59 20.29
N ASN A 651 -1.35 31.73 19.87
CA ASN A 651 -1.16 30.56 19.02
C ASN A 651 -0.26 29.47 19.62
N ARG A 652 -0.07 29.43 20.95
CA ARG A 652 0.70 28.35 21.60
C ARG A 652 -0.08 27.05 21.71
N ILE A 653 -1.39 27.09 21.61
CA ILE A 653 -2.27 25.93 21.57
C ILE A 653 -3.23 26.12 20.40
N ASN A 654 -3.14 25.23 19.40
CA ASN A 654 -3.98 25.25 18.22
C ASN A 654 -4.77 23.95 18.12
N LEU A 655 -6.09 24.03 18.09
CA LEU A 655 -7.02 22.92 17.99
C LEU A 655 -7.80 23.03 16.69
N ASP A 656 -7.62 22.05 15.79
CA ASP A 656 -8.48 21.83 14.64
C ASP A 656 -9.31 20.56 14.86
N ALA A 657 -10.63 20.68 14.76
CA ALA A 657 -11.54 19.55 14.86
C ALA A 657 -12.52 19.55 13.69
N THR A 658 -12.68 18.44 13.03
CA THR A 658 -13.56 18.26 11.88
C THR A 658 -14.43 17.03 12.05
N TYR A 659 -15.73 17.18 11.82
CA TYR A 659 -16.67 16.08 11.60
C TYR A 659 -17.07 16.05 10.13
N TYR A 660 -17.07 14.84 9.53
CA TYR A 660 -17.45 14.65 8.15
C TYR A 660 -18.39 13.45 7.97
N LYS A 661 -19.17 13.53 6.89
CA LYS A 661 -19.97 12.40 6.40
C LYS A 661 -20.00 12.42 4.89
N GLU A 662 -19.68 11.29 4.27
CA GLU A 662 -19.66 11.13 2.83
C GLU A 662 -20.30 9.82 2.39
N ASN A 663 -20.99 9.85 1.25
CA ASN A 663 -21.62 8.69 0.62
C ASN A 663 -21.19 8.62 -0.83
N THR A 664 -20.67 7.48 -1.27
CA THR A 664 -20.38 7.17 -2.68
C THR A 664 -21.44 6.21 -3.19
N ARG A 665 -22.18 6.65 -4.23
CA ARG A 665 -23.28 5.92 -4.87
C ARG A 665 -22.98 5.67 -6.33
N ASP A 666 -23.80 4.83 -6.98
CA ASP A 666 -23.68 4.48 -8.40
C ASP A 666 -22.28 3.94 -8.73
N GLN A 667 -21.67 3.16 -7.85
CA GLN A 667 -20.30 2.70 -8.02
C GLN A 667 -20.18 1.78 -9.22
N ILE A 668 -19.09 1.91 -9.98
CA ILE A 668 -18.81 1.06 -11.13
C ILE A 668 -18.13 -0.21 -10.62
N MET A 669 -18.85 -1.33 -10.69
CA MET A 669 -18.39 -2.59 -10.12
C MET A 669 -18.77 -3.79 -10.96
N ASN A 670 -18.00 -4.86 -10.85
CA ASN A 670 -18.34 -6.16 -11.38
C ASN A 670 -19.17 -6.95 -10.37
N ILE A 671 -20.30 -7.49 -10.82
CA ILE A 671 -21.04 -8.52 -10.10
C ILE A 671 -20.89 -9.85 -10.83
N SER A 672 -20.82 -10.95 -10.08
CA SER A 672 -20.77 -12.30 -10.67
C SER A 672 -22.13 -12.68 -11.23
N THR A 673 -22.15 -13.27 -12.40
CA THR A 673 -23.35 -13.80 -13.06
C THR A 673 -23.24 -15.32 -13.21
N PRO A 674 -24.36 -16.05 -13.22
CA PRO A 674 -24.31 -17.48 -13.49
C PRO A 674 -23.68 -17.75 -14.87
N SER A 675 -22.69 -18.65 -14.93
CA SER A 675 -21.94 -18.95 -16.16
C SER A 675 -22.81 -19.43 -17.32
N ILE A 676 -24.02 -19.92 -17.05
CA ILE A 676 -24.99 -20.32 -18.07
C ILE A 676 -25.48 -19.14 -18.92
N SER A 677 -25.28 -17.89 -18.44
CA SER A 677 -25.57 -16.69 -19.22
C SER A 677 -24.56 -16.40 -20.34
N GLY A 678 -23.46 -17.17 -20.41
CA GLY A 678 -22.37 -16.97 -21.36
C GLY A 678 -21.32 -15.94 -20.89
N VAL A 679 -21.56 -15.29 -19.75
CA VAL A 679 -20.61 -14.36 -19.11
C VAL A 679 -20.50 -14.69 -17.63
N SER A 680 -19.32 -14.50 -17.06
CA SER A 680 -19.08 -14.74 -15.63
C SER A 680 -19.27 -13.49 -14.77
N ASN A 681 -19.21 -12.31 -15.38
CA ASN A 681 -19.35 -11.03 -14.68
C ASN A 681 -20.19 -10.04 -15.48
N GLN A 682 -20.76 -9.07 -14.78
CA GLN A 682 -21.42 -7.91 -15.39
C GLN A 682 -20.90 -6.63 -14.72
N LEU A 683 -20.46 -5.66 -15.54
CA LEU A 683 -20.06 -4.33 -15.11
C LEU A 683 -21.28 -3.41 -15.05
N ILE A 684 -21.63 -2.92 -13.88
CA ILE A 684 -22.83 -2.13 -13.61
C ILE A 684 -22.55 -0.96 -12.66
N ASN A 685 -23.53 -0.06 -12.53
CA ASN A 685 -23.55 0.90 -11.43
C ASN A 685 -24.40 0.35 -10.28
N ALA A 686 -23.79 0.21 -9.11
CA ALA A 686 -24.50 -0.24 -7.92
C ALA A 686 -23.78 0.19 -6.64
N GLY A 687 -24.44 -0.02 -5.51
CA GLY A 687 -23.85 0.14 -4.21
C GLY A 687 -23.85 1.58 -3.66
N ASN A 688 -23.76 1.64 -2.33
CA ASN A 688 -23.63 2.85 -1.55
C ASN A 688 -22.71 2.58 -0.38
N ILE A 689 -21.53 3.22 -0.37
CA ILE A 689 -20.60 3.21 0.75
C ILE A 689 -20.70 4.54 1.49
N GLN A 690 -20.76 4.48 2.81
CA GLN A 690 -20.75 5.64 3.69
C GLN A 690 -19.50 5.65 4.54
N ASN A 691 -18.81 6.80 4.61
CA ASN A 691 -17.81 7.13 5.60
C ASN A 691 -18.29 8.28 6.47
N SER A 692 -18.09 8.19 7.77
CA SER A 692 -18.34 9.27 8.71
C SER A 692 -17.32 9.24 9.82
N GLY A 693 -16.83 10.40 10.25
CA GLY A 693 -15.75 10.38 11.23
C GLY A 693 -15.43 11.72 11.83
N VAL A 694 -14.52 11.66 12.80
CA VAL A 694 -13.96 12.81 13.51
C VAL A 694 -12.46 12.83 13.31
N GLU A 695 -11.93 14.00 12.97
CA GLU A 695 -10.50 14.29 12.89
C GLU A 695 -10.18 15.39 13.88
N ILE A 696 -9.16 15.22 14.69
CA ILE A 696 -8.67 16.21 15.65
C ILE A 696 -7.17 16.35 15.47
N ALA A 697 -6.71 17.58 15.34
CA ALA A 697 -5.29 17.93 15.42
C ALA A 697 -5.11 18.96 16.54
N LEU A 698 -4.21 18.70 17.46
CA LEU A 698 -3.84 19.59 18.57
C LEU A 698 -2.33 19.84 18.48
N ASN A 699 -1.96 21.06 18.09
CA ASN A 699 -0.58 21.51 18.02
C ASN A 699 -0.29 22.42 19.22
N THR A 700 0.77 22.14 19.94
CA THR A 700 1.10 22.92 21.14
C THR A 700 2.57 23.31 21.16
N ILE A 701 2.83 24.50 21.73
CA ILE A 701 4.17 25.00 22.05
C ILE A 701 4.23 25.19 23.57
N PRO A 702 4.45 24.10 24.36
CA PRO A 702 4.43 24.18 25.81
C PRO A 702 5.49 25.15 26.36
N PHE A 703 6.60 25.23 25.65
CA PHE A 703 7.70 26.09 26.07
C PHE A 703 8.40 26.75 24.88
N ARG A 704 8.61 28.09 24.95
CA ARG A 704 9.36 28.88 23.99
C ARG A 704 10.05 30.05 24.68
N ASN A 705 11.36 30.16 24.44
CA ASN A 705 12.14 31.33 24.77
C ASN A 705 13.18 31.63 23.68
N LYS A 706 14.14 32.51 23.92
CA LYS A 706 15.16 32.93 22.94
C LYS A 706 16.00 31.77 22.38
N ASP A 707 16.32 30.78 23.23
CA ASP A 707 17.23 29.68 22.88
C ASP A 707 16.52 28.33 22.72
N TRP A 708 15.33 28.17 23.27
CA TRP A 708 14.60 26.91 23.33
C TRP A 708 13.19 27.04 22.75
N GLU A 709 12.78 26.05 21.95
CA GLU A 709 11.41 25.85 21.54
C GLU A 709 11.06 24.36 21.66
N TRP A 710 9.95 24.07 22.32
CA TRP A 710 9.40 22.72 22.42
C TRP A 710 8.02 22.67 21.80
N ASN A 711 7.88 21.88 20.74
CA ASN A 711 6.61 21.58 20.07
C ASN A 711 6.13 20.20 20.50
N LEU A 712 4.83 20.04 20.74
CA LEU A 712 4.20 18.78 21.09
C LEU A 712 2.83 18.72 20.43
N ASP A 713 2.69 17.81 19.47
CA ASP A 713 1.55 17.71 18.59
C ASP A 713 0.86 16.36 18.73
N PHE A 714 -0.47 16.37 18.64
CA PHE A 714 -1.31 15.18 18.73
C PHE A 714 -2.27 15.15 17.56
N THR A 715 -2.47 13.95 16.98
CA THR A 715 -3.57 13.73 16.04
C THR A 715 -4.44 12.58 16.51
N PHE A 716 -5.73 12.67 16.27
CA PHE A 716 -6.70 11.62 16.50
C PHE A 716 -7.66 11.54 15.32
N THR A 717 -7.94 10.32 14.87
CA THR A 717 -8.87 10.07 13.77
C THR A 717 -9.68 8.83 14.06
N LYS A 718 -10.98 8.97 13.95
CA LYS A 718 -11.91 7.83 13.94
C LYS A 718 -12.79 7.91 12.71
N ASN A 719 -12.70 6.89 11.85
CA ASN A 719 -13.57 6.71 10.69
C ASN A 719 -14.50 5.54 10.90
N ASN A 720 -15.76 5.70 10.59
CA ASN A 720 -16.76 4.66 10.56
C ASN A 720 -17.19 4.43 9.11
N ASN A 721 -16.71 3.34 8.52
CA ASN A 721 -17.08 2.91 7.18
C ASN A 721 -18.26 1.95 7.24
N LYS A 722 -19.25 2.10 6.35
CA LYS A 722 -20.42 1.23 6.29
C LYS A 722 -20.89 1.04 4.86
N ILE A 723 -21.10 -0.20 4.46
CA ILE A 723 -21.79 -0.56 3.24
C ILE A 723 -23.30 -0.42 3.48
N ILE A 724 -23.92 0.57 2.86
CA ILE A 724 -25.37 0.85 3.04
C ILE A 724 -26.20 -0.03 2.11
N GLU A 725 -25.69 -0.24 0.87
CA GLU A 725 -26.40 -0.94 -0.17
C GLU A 725 -25.43 -1.61 -1.15
N LEU A 726 -25.80 -2.79 -1.63
CA LEU A 726 -25.22 -3.49 -2.77
C LEU A 726 -26.28 -3.70 -3.84
N HIS A 727 -25.91 -4.22 -5.00
CA HIS A 727 -26.89 -4.56 -6.02
C HIS A 727 -27.81 -5.71 -5.55
N PRO A 728 -29.12 -5.68 -5.81
CA PRO A 728 -30.05 -6.73 -5.38
C PRO A 728 -29.67 -8.15 -5.86
N ASP A 729 -29.09 -8.25 -7.04
CA ASP A 729 -28.62 -9.51 -7.63
C ASP A 729 -27.20 -9.90 -7.16
N ALA A 730 -26.55 -9.06 -6.36
CA ALA A 730 -25.30 -9.42 -5.74
C ALA A 730 -25.54 -10.50 -4.68
N ALA A 731 -24.57 -11.40 -4.51
CA ALA A 731 -24.55 -12.30 -3.38
C ALA A 731 -24.61 -11.52 -2.05
N GLU A 732 -24.81 -12.22 -0.93
CA GLU A 732 -24.81 -11.63 0.43
C GLU A 732 -23.64 -10.68 0.69
N TYR A 733 -22.55 -10.85 -0.05
CA TYR A 733 -21.34 -10.02 0.00
C TYR A 733 -20.68 -9.91 -1.38
N ILE A 734 -19.83 -8.91 -1.53
CA ILE A 734 -18.92 -8.79 -2.67
C ILE A 734 -17.51 -9.07 -2.18
N GLY A 735 -16.83 -10.08 -2.79
CA GLY A 735 -15.43 -10.35 -2.52
C GLY A 735 -14.57 -9.18 -3.00
N LEU A 736 -13.69 -8.70 -2.13
CA LEU A 736 -12.69 -7.72 -2.47
C LEU A 736 -11.41 -8.44 -2.94
N ARG A 737 -10.47 -7.71 -3.54
CA ARG A 737 -9.19 -8.31 -3.92
C ARG A 737 -8.45 -8.86 -2.69
N GLY A 738 -7.67 -9.91 -2.89
CA GLY A 738 -6.91 -10.56 -1.83
C GLY A 738 -7.64 -11.77 -1.22
N SER A 739 -8.61 -12.37 -1.93
CA SER A 739 -9.10 -13.69 -1.52
C SER A 739 -7.97 -14.68 -1.68
N THR A 740 -7.81 -15.51 -0.66
CA THR A 740 -6.72 -16.44 -0.60
C THR A 740 -7.21 -17.81 -1.02
N GLY A 741 -6.98 -18.15 -2.26
CA GLY A 741 -7.25 -19.47 -2.81
C GLY A 741 -6.31 -20.57 -2.33
N TRP A 742 -5.31 -20.26 -1.53
CA TRP A 742 -4.28 -21.20 -1.10
C TRP A 742 -4.85 -22.24 -0.14
N GLY A 743 -5.03 -23.44 -0.65
CA GLY A 743 -5.38 -24.61 0.12
C GLY A 743 -6.67 -24.44 0.92
N ASN A 744 -6.62 -24.79 2.20
CA ASN A 744 -7.78 -24.77 3.08
C ASN A 744 -8.02 -23.43 3.81
N MET A 745 -7.28 -22.38 3.48
CA MET A 745 -7.52 -21.06 4.09
C MET A 745 -8.49 -20.23 3.27
N ARG A 746 -9.74 -20.47 3.43
CA ARG A 746 -10.82 -19.71 2.83
C ARG A 746 -11.10 -18.44 3.63
N ILE A 747 -10.10 -17.56 3.76
CA ILE A 747 -10.27 -16.22 4.30
C ILE A 747 -10.32 -15.25 3.13
N GLN A 748 -11.36 -14.44 3.08
CA GLN A 748 -11.57 -13.44 2.06
C GLN A 748 -11.88 -12.10 2.68
N SER A 749 -11.34 -11.02 2.14
CA SER A 749 -11.86 -9.68 2.44
C SER A 749 -13.11 -9.43 1.62
N ALA A 750 -14.13 -8.86 2.23
CA ALA A 750 -15.44 -8.69 1.62
C ALA A 750 -16.09 -7.36 2.01
N ALA A 751 -17.00 -6.92 1.17
CA ALA A 751 -17.97 -5.87 1.47
C ALA A 751 -19.36 -6.52 1.67
N ARG A 752 -19.94 -6.33 2.85
CA ARG A 752 -21.24 -6.87 3.23
C ARG A 752 -22.15 -5.74 3.67
N VAL A 753 -23.43 -5.79 3.26
CA VAL A 753 -24.42 -4.78 3.68
C VAL A 753 -24.53 -4.74 5.20
N GLY A 754 -24.49 -3.52 5.75
CA GLY A 754 -24.52 -3.28 7.19
C GLY A 754 -23.16 -3.33 7.89
N GLY A 755 -22.16 -3.97 7.28
CA GLY A 755 -20.77 -4.03 7.74
C GLY A 755 -19.86 -2.98 7.08
N PRO A 756 -18.59 -2.88 7.49
CA PRO A 756 -17.62 -2.04 6.85
C PRO A 756 -17.04 -2.68 5.56
N TYR A 757 -16.37 -1.88 4.75
CA TYR A 757 -15.49 -2.37 3.69
C TYR A 757 -14.33 -3.13 4.30
N GLY A 758 -14.07 -4.35 3.83
CA GLY A 758 -12.94 -5.13 4.28
C GLY A 758 -13.20 -5.98 5.53
N VAL A 759 -14.44 -6.41 5.75
CA VAL A 759 -14.69 -7.51 6.70
C VAL A 759 -13.95 -8.76 6.22
N LEU A 760 -13.31 -9.46 7.13
CA LEU A 760 -12.74 -10.77 6.87
C LEU A 760 -13.80 -11.83 7.08
N ILE A 761 -14.08 -12.62 6.07
CA ILE A 761 -15.05 -13.71 6.10
C ILE A 761 -14.37 -15.06 5.84
N SER A 762 -14.95 -16.11 6.39
CA SER A 762 -14.51 -17.48 6.15
C SER A 762 -15.69 -18.46 6.21
N ASP A 763 -15.68 -19.46 5.34
CA ASP A 763 -16.66 -20.56 5.29
C ASP A 763 -16.17 -21.84 5.97
N ILE A 764 -15.02 -21.77 6.65
CA ILE A 764 -14.44 -22.90 7.38
C ILE A 764 -14.28 -22.64 8.87
N THR A 765 -15.10 -21.75 9.43
CA THR A 765 -15.13 -21.54 10.88
C THR A 765 -15.65 -22.79 11.59
N PRO A 766 -15.21 -23.05 12.84
CA PRO A 766 -15.76 -24.15 13.61
C PRO A 766 -17.27 -23.95 13.86
N LYS A 767 -18.05 -24.97 13.60
CA LYS A 767 -19.47 -24.96 13.97
C LYS A 767 -19.57 -24.97 15.49
N ARG A 768 -20.52 -24.20 16.04
CA ARG A 768 -20.71 -24.05 17.48
C ARG A 768 -22.14 -24.40 17.87
N ASP A 769 -22.29 -24.90 19.08
CA ASP A 769 -23.60 -25.08 19.71
C ASP A 769 -24.14 -23.74 20.26
N ASP A 770 -25.35 -23.77 20.82
CA ASP A 770 -26.02 -22.59 21.40
C ASP A 770 -25.23 -21.97 22.58
N ASN A 771 -24.34 -22.73 23.22
CA ASN A 771 -23.48 -22.28 24.32
C ASN A 771 -22.11 -21.76 23.80
N GLY A 772 -21.89 -21.77 22.51
CA GLY A 772 -20.63 -21.33 21.87
C GLY A 772 -19.53 -22.38 21.84
N ASN A 773 -19.77 -23.61 22.22
CA ASN A 773 -18.78 -24.69 22.20
C ASN A 773 -18.59 -25.21 20.77
N ILE A 774 -17.37 -25.60 20.43
CA ILE A 774 -17.05 -26.19 19.12
C ILE A 774 -17.66 -27.59 19.03
N ILE A 775 -18.42 -27.84 17.96
CA ILE A 775 -18.95 -29.16 17.65
C ILE A 775 -17.90 -29.97 16.92
N LEU A 776 -17.63 -31.16 17.41
CA LEU A 776 -16.71 -32.11 16.78
C LEU A 776 -17.47 -33.16 15.98
N LYS A 777 -16.81 -33.63 14.91
CA LYS A 777 -17.17 -34.85 14.18
C LYS A 777 -16.07 -35.88 14.30
N TRP A 778 -16.46 -37.10 14.42
CA TRP A 778 -15.59 -38.25 14.36
C TRP A 778 -15.37 -38.72 12.91
N SER A 779 -14.15 -39.08 12.53
CA SER A 779 -13.78 -39.69 11.26
C SER A 779 -13.32 -41.14 11.49
N ASP A 780 -14.10 -42.10 11.00
CA ASP A 780 -13.75 -43.53 11.12
C ASP A 780 -12.51 -43.88 10.29
N SER A 781 -12.33 -43.23 9.14
CA SER A 781 -11.14 -43.48 8.28
C SER A 781 -9.85 -43.02 8.93
N ASP A 782 -9.90 -41.87 9.63
CA ASP A 782 -8.73 -41.26 10.25
C ASP A 782 -8.66 -41.57 11.74
N ARG A 783 -9.69 -42.24 12.30
CA ARG A 783 -9.87 -42.52 13.72
C ARG A 783 -9.55 -41.31 14.61
N SER A 784 -10.07 -40.16 14.23
CA SER A 784 -9.80 -38.90 14.89
C SER A 784 -11.04 -38.02 14.92
N ALA A 785 -11.14 -37.19 15.96
CA ALA A 785 -12.15 -36.14 16.03
C ALA A 785 -11.59 -34.87 15.41
N TYR A 786 -12.41 -34.17 14.64
CA TYR A 786 -12.08 -32.87 14.06
C TYR A 786 -13.26 -31.89 14.21
N ALA A 787 -12.97 -30.60 14.23
CA ALA A 787 -14.00 -29.60 14.31
C ALA A 787 -14.93 -29.65 13.08
N ASP A 788 -16.24 -29.76 13.31
CA ASP A 788 -17.22 -29.60 12.23
C ASP A 788 -17.16 -28.18 11.67
N ARG A 789 -17.33 -28.02 10.38
CA ARG A 789 -17.19 -26.74 9.70
C ARG A 789 -18.56 -26.08 9.49
N SER A 790 -18.61 -24.78 9.82
CA SER A 790 -19.74 -23.97 9.44
C SER A 790 -19.65 -23.67 7.97
N LEU A 791 -20.19 -24.25 7.05
CA LEU A 791 -20.10 -23.93 5.61
C LEU A 791 -20.76 -22.58 5.23
N LYS A 792 -20.94 -21.70 6.19
CA LYS A 792 -21.46 -20.35 6.01
C LYS A 792 -20.32 -19.34 6.07
N ASN A 793 -20.40 -18.31 5.21
CA ASN A 793 -19.45 -17.19 5.23
C ASN A 793 -19.67 -16.34 6.49
N GLU A 794 -18.93 -16.65 7.56
CA GLU A 794 -18.99 -15.94 8.82
C GLU A 794 -17.97 -14.81 8.86
N VAL A 795 -18.33 -13.70 9.49
CA VAL A 795 -17.41 -12.59 9.74
C VAL A 795 -16.47 -12.98 10.88
N ILE A 796 -15.18 -13.10 10.59
CA ILE A 796 -14.12 -13.45 11.54
C ILE A 796 -13.28 -12.26 11.99
N GLY A 797 -13.45 -11.12 11.35
CA GLY A 797 -12.73 -9.90 11.67
C GLY A 797 -13.10 -8.70 10.83
N ASP A 798 -12.55 -7.55 11.22
CA ASP A 798 -12.61 -6.29 10.51
C ASP A 798 -11.17 -5.79 10.33
N MET A 799 -10.80 -5.42 9.12
CA MET A 799 -9.45 -4.91 8.82
C MET A 799 -9.29 -3.43 9.15
N ASN A 800 -10.37 -2.70 9.36
CA ASN A 800 -10.32 -1.28 9.66
C ASN A 800 -9.89 -1.02 11.10
N PRO A 801 -9.10 0.04 11.35
CA PRO A 801 -8.76 0.43 12.72
C PRO A 801 -9.99 1.01 13.45
N ASP A 802 -10.04 0.82 14.76
CA ASP A 802 -11.02 1.49 15.63
C ASP A 802 -10.77 2.99 15.68
N PHE A 803 -9.48 3.38 15.72
CA PHE A 803 -9.00 4.75 15.57
C PHE A 803 -7.50 4.78 15.26
N LEU A 804 -7.06 5.89 14.71
CA LEU A 804 -5.65 6.24 14.49
C LEU A 804 -5.27 7.37 15.42
N GLY A 805 -4.05 7.36 15.93
CA GLY A 805 -3.50 8.42 16.74
C GLY A 805 -2.03 8.64 16.49
N SER A 806 -1.55 9.85 16.70
CA SER A 806 -0.12 10.11 16.68
C SER A 806 0.28 11.11 17.73
N VAL A 807 1.52 11.02 18.16
CA VAL A 807 2.19 12.01 19.01
C VAL A 807 3.51 12.35 18.35
N SER A 808 3.75 13.62 18.09
CA SER A 808 5.06 14.08 17.64
C SER A 808 5.59 15.17 18.56
N THR A 809 6.89 15.19 18.75
CA THR A 809 7.57 16.20 19.57
C THR A 809 8.82 16.70 18.88
N GLY A 810 9.05 18.00 18.97
CA GLY A 810 10.25 18.67 18.47
C GLY A 810 10.83 19.56 19.54
N LEU A 811 12.08 19.32 19.91
CA LEU A 811 12.82 20.17 20.82
C LEU A 811 13.97 20.84 20.06
N THR A 812 13.96 22.16 20.02
CA THR A 812 15.01 22.95 19.38
C THR A 812 15.76 23.75 20.43
N TRP A 813 17.07 23.65 20.43
CA TRP A 813 17.98 24.45 21.24
C TRP A 813 18.98 25.16 20.32
N LYS A 814 18.81 26.45 20.15
CA LYS A 814 19.62 27.24 19.19
C LYS A 814 19.57 26.62 17.78
N ASN A 815 20.69 26.03 17.35
CA ASN A 815 20.81 25.39 16.02
C ASN A 815 20.70 23.86 16.08
N LEU A 816 20.44 23.26 17.24
CA LEU A 816 20.27 21.84 17.41
C LEU A 816 18.80 21.51 17.59
N SER A 817 18.29 20.59 16.78
CA SER A 817 16.91 20.13 16.87
C SER A 817 16.85 18.61 17.03
N PHE A 818 16.01 18.16 17.95
CA PHE A 818 15.61 16.77 18.12
C PHE A 818 14.13 16.63 17.78
N ARG A 819 13.77 15.62 16.97
CA ARG A 819 12.39 15.34 16.61
C ARG A 819 12.10 13.86 16.78
N MET A 820 10.91 13.55 17.28
CA MET A 820 10.38 12.19 17.41
C MET A 820 8.91 12.18 17.04
N ALA A 821 8.48 11.16 16.35
CA ALA A 821 7.08 10.92 16.05
C ALA A 821 6.73 9.47 16.37
N LEU A 822 5.56 9.26 16.97
CA LEU A 822 4.96 7.98 17.24
C LEU A 822 3.61 7.94 16.53
N ASP A 823 3.48 7.03 15.59
CA ASP A 823 2.23 6.73 14.90
C ASP A 823 1.60 5.47 15.49
N MET A 824 0.29 5.50 15.74
CA MET A 824 -0.42 4.47 16.47
C MET A 824 -1.68 4.08 15.70
N ARG A 825 -1.84 2.78 15.50
CA ARG A 825 -3.06 2.17 14.97
C ARG A 825 -3.66 1.26 16.03
N PHE A 826 -4.90 1.52 16.43
CA PHE A 826 -5.65 0.71 17.37
C PHE A 826 -6.76 -0.04 16.65
N GLY A 827 -6.91 -1.34 16.99
CA GLY A 827 -7.88 -2.20 16.32
C GLY A 827 -7.46 -2.65 14.92
N GLY A 828 -8.39 -3.28 14.25
CA GLY A 828 -8.17 -3.92 12.96
C GLY A 828 -7.56 -5.32 13.08
N LYS A 829 -7.86 -6.17 12.11
CA LYS A 829 -7.32 -7.53 12.01
C LYS A 829 -6.65 -7.75 10.68
N VAL A 830 -5.58 -8.52 10.68
CA VAL A 830 -4.82 -8.91 9.49
C VAL A 830 -4.73 -10.43 9.45
N ALA A 831 -5.02 -11.01 8.28
CA ALA A 831 -4.76 -12.42 8.04
C ALA A 831 -3.27 -12.62 7.77
N VAL A 832 -2.58 -13.35 8.65
CA VAL A 832 -1.13 -13.57 8.58
C VAL A 832 -0.87 -15.00 8.15
N TYR A 833 -0.53 -15.19 6.88
CA TYR A 833 -0.24 -16.51 6.31
C TYR A 833 0.96 -17.20 6.96
N GLY A 834 2.05 -16.47 7.15
CA GLY A 834 3.24 -16.98 7.81
C GLY A 834 2.93 -17.58 9.17
N ASN A 835 2.04 -16.94 9.94
CA ASN A 835 1.61 -17.47 11.24
C ASN A 835 0.80 -18.77 11.10
N ARG A 836 -0.06 -18.87 10.08
CA ARG A 836 -0.80 -20.12 9.81
C ARG A 836 0.14 -21.26 9.47
N TYR A 837 1.02 -21.07 8.49
CA TYR A 837 1.98 -22.11 8.10
C TYR A 837 2.93 -22.45 9.24
N GLY A 838 3.51 -21.44 9.87
CA GLY A 838 4.38 -21.64 11.01
C GLY A 838 3.70 -22.38 12.17
N THR A 839 2.42 -22.11 12.44
CA THR A 839 1.64 -22.82 13.45
C THR A 839 1.31 -24.24 13.00
N ALA A 840 0.86 -24.42 11.76
CA ALA A 840 0.56 -25.75 11.21
C ALA A 840 1.81 -26.63 11.13
N TYR A 841 2.95 -26.01 10.91
CA TYR A 841 4.25 -26.71 10.83
C TYR A 841 4.97 -26.82 12.18
N GLY A 842 4.39 -26.26 13.25
CA GLY A 842 4.94 -26.41 14.61
C GLY A 842 6.11 -25.45 14.93
N TRP A 843 6.30 -24.36 14.15
CA TRP A 843 7.42 -23.44 14.32
C TRP A 843 7.11 -22.16 15.06
N THR A 844 5.85 -21.71 15.09
CA THR A 844 5.50 -20.50 15.85
C THR A 844 5.32 -20.81 17.33
N GLU A 845 5.51 -19.79 18.17
CA GLU A 845 5.22 -19.88 19.60
C GLU A 845 3.74 -20.27 19.86
N SER A 846 2.82 -19.81 19.00
CA SER A 846 1.41 -20.19 19.07
C SER A 846 1.17 -21.70 18.84
N SER A 847 2.09 -22.41 18.18
CA SER A 847 2.00 -23.85 18.00
C SER A 847 2.27 -24.66 19.27
N LEU A 848 2.80 -24.02 20.31
CA LEU A 848 2.97 -24.64 21.63
C LEU A 848 1.66 -24.76 22.40
N LYS A 849 0.68 -23.90 22.08
CA LYS A 849 -0.59 -23.89 22.77
C LYS A 849 -1.25 -25.29 22.74
N PHE A 850 -1.55 -25.81 23.91
CA PHE A 850 -2.14 -27.13 24.14
C PHE A 850 -1.24 -28.32 23.73
N ARG A 851 0.03 -28.10 23.48
CA ARG A 851 0.95 -29.15 23.03
C ARG A 851 1.44 -30.04 24.14
N ASP A 852 1.48 -29.55 25.36
CA ASP A 852 1.82 -30.22 26.61
C ASP A 852 1.12 -29.55 27.78
N GLU A 853 1.21 -30.13 28.98
CA GLU A 853 0.59 -29.60 30.20
C GLU A 853 1.11 -28.20 30.56
N ALA A 854 2.41 -27.94 30.34
CA ALA A 854 3.01 -26.62 30.61
C ALA A 854 2.42 -25.53 29.73
N HIS A 855 1.90 -25.88 28.55
CA HIS A 855 1.25 -24.96 27.59
C HIS A 855 -0.27 -25.07 27.59
N GLY A 856 -0.88 -25.58 28.66
CA GLY A 856 -2.33 -25.58 28.87
C GLY A 856 -3.08 -26.75 28.22
N GLY A 857 -2.38 -27.76 27.77
CA GLY A 857 -2.98 -29.01 27.31
C GLY A 857 -3.37 -29.93 28.47
N MET A 858 -4.20 -30.88 28.21
CA MET A 858 -4.55 -31.94 29.13
C MET A 858 -4.38 -33.29 28.46
N THR A 859 -3.80 -34.24 29.19
CA THR A 859 -3.63 -35.60 28.71
C THR A 859 -5.00 -36.25 28.56
N TRP A 860 -5.25 -36.89 27.44
CA TRP A 860 -6.47 -37.60 27.16
C TRP A 860 -6.18 -39.05 26.82
N THR A 861 -6.94 -39.94 27.49
CA THR A 861 -6.89 -41.37 27.17
C THR A 861 -8.17 -41.70 26.38
N SER A 862 -8.01 -42.06 25.10
CA SER A 862 -9.15 -42.51 24.30
C SER A 862 -9.46 -44.00 24.59
N GLN A 863 -10.74 -44.30 24.75
CA GLN A 863 -11.24 -45.66 24.76
C GLN A 863 -12.01 -45.90 23.46
N TYR A 864 -11.69 -46.99 22.76
CA TYR A 864 -12.46 -47.43 21.63
C TYR A 864 -13.53 -48.43 22.01
N LEU A 865 -14.70 -48.24 21.46
CA LEU A 865 -15.78 -49.20 21.54
C LEU A 865 -15.86 -50.00 20.23
N ASN A 866 -16.06 -51.29 20.32
CA ASN A 866 -16.43 -52.12 19.20
C ASN A 866 -17.87 -51.81 18.74
N ALA A 867 -18.26 -52.24 17.54
CA ALA A 867 -19.60 -52.04 17.00
C ALA A 867 -20.73 -52.57 17.90
N ASP A 868 -20.42 -53.49 18.80
CA ASP A 868 -21.34 -54.04 19.83
C ASP A 868 -21.35 -53.25 21.13
N GLY A 869 -20.61 -52.10 21.22
CA GLY A 869 -20.47 -51.34 22.44
C GLY A 869 -19.46 -51.83 23.47
N SER A 870 -18.81 -52.97 23.24
CA SER A 870 -17.77 -53.47 24.12
C SER A 870 -16.44 -52.70 23.94
N GLN A 871 -15.65 -52.60 25.03
CA GLN A 871 -14.33 -51.99 24.97
C GLN A 871 -13.36 -52.83 24.14
N SER A 872 -12.82 -52.24 23.06
CA SER A 872 -11.89 -52.90 22.15
C SER A 872 -10.42 -52.85 22.61
N GLY A 873 -10.18 -52.52 23.86
CA GLY A 873 -8.88 -52.30 24.48
C GLY A 873 -8.61 -50.85 24.84
N SER A 874 -7.86 -50.65 25.90
CA SER A 874 -7.40 -49.30 26.28
C SER A 874 -6.12 -48.98 25.57
N TYR A 875 -6.16 -48.03 24.70
CA TYR A 875 -4.93 -47.45 24.11
C TYR A 875 -4.56 -46.24 24.95
N GLY A 876 -3.81 -46.47 26.01
CA GLY A 876 -3.18 -45.43 26.81
C GLY A 876 -1.94 -44.92 26.04
N VAL A 877 -2.12 -43.83 25.30
CA VAL A 877 -0.99 -43.16 24.67
C VAL A 877 -1.04 -41.69 25.05
N THR A 878 0.02 -41.25 25.70
CA THR A 878 0.25 -39.84 25.96
C THR A 878 0.87 -39.26 24.74
N TYR A 879 0.10 -38.53 23.91
CA TYR A 879 0.62 -37.77 22.82
C TYR A 879 0.72 -36.32 23.22
N HIS A 880 1.83 -35.69 22.86
CA HIS A 880 1.98 -34.23 23.02
C HIS A 880 1.00 -33.43 22.19
N ASP A 881 0.46 -33.95 21.10
CA ASP A 881 -0.52 -33.33 20.25
C ASP A 881 -1.91 -33.96 20.30
N GLY A 882 -2.10 -34.98 21.04
CA GLY A 882 -3.39 -35.52 21.46
C GLY A 882 -4.03 -34.73 22.61
N MET A 883 -3.42 -33.63 23.01
CA MET A 883 -3.92 -32.81 24.10
C MET A 883 -5.06 -31.90 23.63
N ILE A 884 -6.13 -31.92 24.37
CA ILE A 884 -7.31 -31.11 24.15
C ILE A 884 -7.22 -29.89 25.05
N PRO A 885 -7.47 -28.67 24.54
CA PRO A 885 -7.53 -27.49 25.38
C PRO A 885 -8.61 -27.62 26.42
N GLN A 886 -8.26 -27.35 27.68
CA GLN A 886 -9.24 -27.30 28.77
C GLN A 886 -10.31 -26.24 28.42
N GLY A 887 -11.59 -26.65 28.39
CA GLY A 887 -12.72 -25.76 28.11
C GLY A 887 -13.14 -25.64 26.62
N ILE A 888 -12.55 -26.38 25.67
CA ILE A 888 -13.08 -26.48 24.30
C ILE A 888 -14.36 -27.34 24.26
N PHE A 889 -14.47 -28.34 25.16
CA PHE A 889 -15.67 -29.19 25.26
C PHE A 889 -16.50 -28.82 26.47
N ALA A 890 -17.79 -28.64 26.27
CA ALA A 890 -18.72 -28.70 27.41
C ALA A 890 -18.67 -30.08 28.05
N SER A 891 -18.65 -30.13 29.35
CA SER A 891 -18.79 -31.40 30.07
C SER A 891 -20.08 -32.09 29.59
N GLY A 892 -19.94 -33.31 29.09
CA GLY A 892 -21.08 -34.06 28.55
C GLY A 892 -21.35 -33.90 27.05
N THR A 893 -20.50 -33.21 26.29
CA THR A 893 -20.62 -33.15 24.81
C THR A 893 -20.45 -34.56 24.26
N GLN A 894 -21.49 -35.09 23.62
CA GLN A 894 -21.40 -36.33 22.88
C GLN A 894 -20.80 -36.07 21.48
N VAL A 895 -19.75 -36.78 21.15
CA VAL A 895 -19.22 -36.77 19.78
C VAL A 895 -20.01 -37.81 18.99
N THR A 896 -20.83 -37.35 18.04
CA THR A 896 -21.57 -38.26 17.16
C THR A 896 -20.65 -38.74 16.05
N GLY A 897 -20.43 -40.03 15.96
CA GLY A 897 -19.70 -40.65 14.86
C GLY A 897 -20.46 -40.53 13.52
N ILE A 898 -19.76 -40.87 12.42
CA ILE A 898 -20.37 -40.85 11.06
C ILE A 898 -21.55 -41.83 10.95
N ASP A 899 -21.57 -42.87 11.81
CA ASP A 899 -22.67 -43.85 11.93
C ASP A 899 -23.85 -43.35 12.78
N GLY A 900 -23.81 -42.08 13.25
CA GLY A 900 -24.86 -41.50 14.07
C GLY A 900 -24.89 -41.95 15.57
N LYS A 901 -23.81 -42.63 16.01
CA LYS A 901 -23.66 -43.05 17.43
C LYS A 901 -22.75 -42.12 18.21
#